data_09c71362c53de8c742b163bfb93ec317
#
_entry.id   09c71362c53de8c742b163bfb93ec317
#
_cell.length_a   1.000
_cell.length_b   1.000
_cell.length_c   1.000
_cell.angle_alpha   90.00
_cell.angle_beta   90.00
_cell.angle_gamma   90.00
#
_symmetry.space_group_name_H-M   'P 1'
#
loop_
_entity.id
_entity.type
_entity.pdbx_description
1 polymer ?
#
loop_
_entity_poly.entity_id
_entity_poly.type
_entity_poly.pdbx_seq_one_letter_code
_entity_poly.pdbx_strand_id
1 'polypeptide(L)'
;MKYLLKTQLPLLLLIGMVINGQQSQEGHLLLSQLEIENTDQPWWPATKNKAITNAPIKIAGNPYKHGIGTLSGSRLFFFLDGRSSDFKCHVGIQDKQDPAENVQFNVLSDGSKLFYTQQQGEKTFVGIANTKNNIGKGSVRFIIKGDGKTLWKSKKITGGQKPQPVKIDLSGIQVLELSVEDNGDGISGDHAIWAQPTVTYTSFKPQLVDANYLNKLKTVDKNFTNKIKPLVQELPMGQGEYVQGTKADWLVNDINLPSKVYQQANGKEIVISNGLVSRTFRLTPNCATVGFTNLTTAETLLRGVGPEATITLDGDEYVVGGLDGQIEYGYMKEEWLEQMWSPPNSFQLSNFTVGTIKKRINWPNKRWSSQPKGPIKGKHIGFDYTHPKYPDLAVTVHYEIYDGIPLISKWITLKNNGQKAVVLNSFKSEILAMVEAESAVEKQKGWETPNIHVESDYAFHSMSMKNANKVVHWEKDPRYTSQASYLLSTPCLLECKLPIGPNKTLDANGTFQSFRVWEMPFDSHDKQRKALYTNAMYAKIAPWVTENPLFLHLTTTDDDKVKAAIDQCAETGYEMVILSFGSGLNMEDLSKSNIEKFKALADYAHSKGIELGGYSLLSSRWISEEVDVINPETGKRGGVIHGSSPCLNSQWGIDYFEKLRTFFSKTGFDLLEHDGSYPGQLCASTSHIGHKGLEDSQWKSWKRITDFYKWCNENGISLNIPDWYYLSGSTKNGIGYREVNWSLPRERQLVLGRQNMYDGTYDRLPSMSWTFVPLTEYHGGGAAATIEPLDTHLGAYKAHMIQNYGMGLQACYRGPRLYDTEKTKATVIEVVAWYKKYRDILNSPIIHLKRANGREIDGIMHINPALQEKGLALFFNPTNKTLTQTINLPLYYTGHSKKVQISEKDKEKVEYELARDYLVELEVQIPPNDSTWFVIY
;
A
#
# COMPACT_ATOMS: atom_id res chain seq x y z
N MET A 1 -38.12 -5.20 50.14
CA MET A 1 -38.21 -4.21 51.22
C MET A 1 -37.19 -3.13 51.00
N LYS A 2 -37.66 -2.00 50.54
CA LYS A 2 -37.21 -0.61 50.56
C LYS A 2 -35.73 -0.31 50.82
N TYR A 3 -35.08 0.38 49.85
CA TYR A 3 -34.59 1.74 50.11
C TYR A 3 -34.49 2.50 48.78
N LEU A 4 -35.32 3.54 48.64
CA LEU A 4 -35.21 4.62 47.66
C LEU A 4 -34.14 5.63 48.16
N LEU A 5 -33.31 6.10 47.25
CA LEU A 5 -32.55 7.33 47.49
C LEU A 5 -32.75 8.29 46.34
N LYS A 6 -33.17 9.48 46.71
CA LYS A 6 -33.54 10.63 45.88
C LYS A 6 -32.35 11.22 45.18
N THR A 7 -32.49 11.42 43.88
CA THR A 7 -31.64 12.35 43.10
C THR A 7 -32.28 13.72 43.09
N GLN A 8 -31.59 14.73 43.56
CA GLN A 8 -31.93 16.12 43.33
C GLN A 8 -30.94 16.69 42.32
N LEU A 9 -31.45 17.17 41.18
CA LEU A 9 -30.75 18.08 40.27
C LEU A 9 -30.84 19.52 40.84
N PRO A 10 -29.77 20.33 40.75
CA PRO A 10 -29.94 21.77 40.94
C PRO A 10 -30.13 22.43 39.57
N LEU A 11 -31.20 23.21 39.53
CA LEU A 11 -31.63 24.14 38.48
C LEU A 11 -30.64 25.33 38.39
N LEU A 12 -30.13 25.61 37.22
CA LEU A 12 -29.32 26.82 36.98
C LEU A 12 -30.24 28.05 36.89
N LEU A 13 -30.16 28.95 37.89
CA LEU A 13 -30.68 30.30 37.80
C LEU A 13 -29.57 31.24 37.28
N LEU A 14 -29.82 31.89 36.17
CA LEU A 14 -29.04 33.07 35.74
C LEU A 14 -29.39 34.25 36.62
N ILE A 15 -28.44 34.77 37.39
CA ILE A 15 -28.50 36.10 37.96
C ILE A 15 -27.17 36.78 37.63
N GLY A 16 -27.24 37.85 36.84
CA GLY A 16 -26.12 38.75 36.63
C GLY A 16 -25.83 39.55 37.91
N MET A 17 -24.58 39.62 38.29
CA MET A 17 -24.09 40.62 39.26
C MET A 17 -22.65 41.00 39.02
N VAL A 18 -22.50 42.28 38.74
CA VAL A 18 -21.50 43.23 39.23
C VAL A 18 -20.11 42.68 39.63
N ILE A 19 -19.14 43.19 38.90
CA ILE A 19 -17.70 43.05 39.14
C ILE A 19 -17.34 43.67 40.50
N ASN A 20 -16.95 42.80 41.42
CA ASN A 20 -16.07 43.18 42.53
C ASN A 20 -14.83 42.29 42.45
N GLY A 21 -13.65 42.88 42.32
CA GLY A 21 -12.37 42.19 42.26
C GLY A 21 -12.08 41.44 43.55
N GLN A 22 -12.42 40.16 43.61
CA GLN A 22 -11.79 39.21 44.52
C GLN A 22 -10.66 38.55 43.77
N GLN A 23 -9.42 38.69 44.27
CA GLN A 23 -8.27 37.89 43.91
C GLN A 23 -8.69 36.41 44.07
N SER A 24 -8.77 35.66 42.96
CA SER A 24 -8.99 34.23 42.98
C SER A 24 -7.84 33.56 43.71
N GLN A 25 -8.14 32.91 44.82
CA GLN A 25 -7.14 32.17 45.62
C GLN A 25 -6.61 31.00 44.77
N GLU A 26 -5.30 31.04 44.46
CA GLU A 26 -4.66 29.93 43.76
C GLU A 26 -4.63 28.69 44.68
N GLY A 27 -5.07 27.55 44.14
CA GLY A 27 -4.99 26.24 44.77
C GLY A 27 -3.92 25.38 44.13
N HIS A 28 -3.30 24.51 44.92
CA HIS A 28 -2.36 23.49 44.39
C HIS A 28 -2.91 22.10 44.68
N LEU A 29 -3.02 21.24 43.63
CA LEU A 29 -3.48 19.87 43.75
C LEU A 29 -2.36 18.93 43.36
N LEU A 30 -1.98 18.02 44.23
CA LEU A 30 -1.20 16.83 43.89
C LEU A 30 -2.12 15.82 43.21
N LEU A 31 -1.90 15.52 41.94
CA LEU A 31 -2.75 14.58 41.19
C LEU A 31 -2.78 13.17 41.83
N SER A 32 -1.74 12.78 42.56
CA SER A 32 -1.70 11.56 43.35
C SER A 32 -2.63 11.56 44.59
N GLN A 33 -3.35 12.65 44.87
CA GLN A 33 -4.41 12.69 45.89
C GLN A 33 -5.79 12.23 45.36
N LEU A 34 -5.92 12.19 44.02
CA LEU A 34 -7.13 11.69 43.36
C LEU A 34 -7.17 10.14 43.39
N GLU A 35 -8.33 9.57 43.13
CA GLU A 35 -8.56 8.08 43.18
C GLU A 35 -8.10 7.42 41.87
N ILE A 36 -6.82 7.59 41.48
CA ILE A 36 -6.20 7.13 40.24
C ILE A 36 -6.14 5.61 40.11
N GLU A 37 -6.22 4.87 41.23
CA GLU A 37 -6.18 3.41 41.27
C GLU A 37 -7.43 2.77 40.64
N ASN A 38 -8.49 3.55 40.49
CA ASN A 38 -9.74 3.13 39.83
C ASN A 38 -9.77 3.42 38.32
N THR A 39 -8.65 3.93 37.73
CA THR A 39 -8.55 4.16 36.30
C THR A 39 -8.31 2.87 35.54
N ASP A 40 -8.97 2.73 34.41
CA ASP A 40 -8.76 1.60 33.49
C ASP A 40 -7.44 1.79 32.74
N GLN A 41 -6.48 0.89 32.94
CA GLN A 41 -5.15 0.94 32.33
C GLN A 41 -4.88 -0.36 31.58
N PRO A 42 -4.14 -0.35 30.48
CA PRO A 42 -3.97 -1.53 29.61
C PRO A 42 -3.35 -2.75 30.32
N TRP A 43 -2.42 -2.53 31.26
CA TRP A 43 -1.64 -3.61 31.89
C TRP A 43 -1.88 -3.76 33.37
N TRP A 44 -1.74 -2.65 34.11
CA TRP A 44 -1.86 -2.59 35.58
C TRP A 44 -2.52 -1.29 35.96
N PRO A 45 -3.34 -1.28 37.02
CA PRO A 45 -3.87 -0.04 37.55
C PRO A 45 -2.71 0.88 37.97
N ALA A 46 -2.87 2.18 37.71
CA ALA A 46 -1.95 3.18 38.24
C ALA A 46 -1.94 3.13 39.77
N THR A 47 -0.77 3.34 40.39
CA THR A 47 -0.61 3.25 41.82
C THR A 47 -0.43 4.64 42.46
N LYS A 48 -1.11 4.86 43.57
CA LYS A 48 -1.11 6.12 44.33
C LYS A 48 0.01 6.13 45.36
N ASN A 49 0.94 7.09 45.23
CA ASN A 49 2.08 7.29 46.17
C ASN A 49 3.01 6.08 46.32
N LYS A 50 2.97 5.19 45.35
CA LYS A 50 3.83 4.00 45.31
C LYS A 50 4.25 3.74 43.84
N ALA A 51 5.32 3.00 43.66
CA ALA A 51 5.64 2.40 42.36
C ALA A 51 4.62 1.31 42.01
N ILE A 52 4.55 0.93 40.75
CA ILE A 52 3.65 -0.14 40.26
C ILE A 52 3.89 -1.50 40.99
N THR A 53 5.06 -1.68 41.56
CA THR A 53 5.44 -2.85 42.38
C THR A 53 4.99 -2.74 43.85
N ASN A 54 4.18 -1.75 44.23
CA ASN A 54 3.82 -1.38 45.60
C ASN A 54 4.99 -0.90 46.47
N ALA A 55 6.19 -0.77 45.93
CA ALA A 55 7.35 -0.25 46.65
C ALA A 55 7.27 1.28 46.81
N PRO A 56 7.93 1.88 47.83
CA PRO A 56 8.09 3.34 47.93
C PRO A 56 8.74 3.91 46.67
N ILE A 57 8.27 5.07 46.22
CA ILE A 57 8.78 5.73 45.01
C ILE A 57 10.23 6.19 45.24
N LYS A 58 11.13 5.75 44.35
CA LYS A 58 12.53 6.13 44.34
C LYS A 58 13.08 6.18 42.92
N ILE A 59 13.67 7.32 42.52
CA ILE A 59 14.23 7.52 41.17
C ILE A 59 15.70 7.96 41.34
N ALA A 60 16.64 7.15 40.83
CA ALA A 60 18.09 7.43 40.92
C ALA A 60 18.53 7.82 42.33
N GLY A 61 18.12 7.08 43.35
CA GLY A 61 18.43 7.29 44.74
C GLY A 61 17.56 8.32 45.47
N ASN A 62 16.74 9.13 44.76
CA ASN A 62 15.91 10.19 45.36
C ASN A 62 14.53 9.64 45.77
N PRO A 63 14.13 9.64 47.04
CA PRO A 63 12.83 9.19 47.50
C PRO A 63 11.77 10.29 47.28
N TYR A 64 10.53 9.87 46.94
CA TYR A 64 9.38 10.74 46.77
C TYR A 64 8.22 10.23 47.63
N LYS A 65 7.64 11.09 48.44
CA LYS A 65 6.48 10.76 49.28
C LYS A 65 5.19 10.69 48.46
N HIS A 66 5.10 11.45 47.39
CA HIS A 66 3.91 11.58 46.54
C HIS A 66 4.27 11.31 45.10
N GLY A 67 3.41 10.62 44.36
CA GLY A 67 3.60 10.32 42.94
C GLY A 67 2.61 9.29 42.40
N ILE A 68 2.71 9.05 41.14
CA ILE A 68 1.88 8.08 40.42
C ILE A 68 2.82 7.06 39.75
N GLY A 69 2.69 5.79 40.13
CA GLY A 69 3.36 4.68 39.48
C GLY A 69 2.54 4.13 38.32
N THR A 70 3.14 3.99 37.14
CA THR A 70 2.50 3.47 35.94
C THR A 70 3.45 2.59 35.12
N LEU A 71 2.97 1.97 34.06
CA LEU A 71 3.77 1.30 33.03
C LEU A 71 3.69 2.05 31.71
N SER A 72 4.56 1.72 30.78
CA SER A 72 4.41 2.15 29.39
C SER A 72 3.06 1.69 28.82
N GLY A 73 2.46 2.50 27.96
CA GLY A 73 1.08 2.35 27.48
C GLY A 73 0.04 3.02 28.36
N SER A 74 0.40 3.51 29.59
CA SER A 74 -0.56 4.13 30.49
C SER A 74 -1.00 5.53 30.04
N ARG A 75 -2.26 5.87 30.28
CA ARG A 75 -2.86 7.18 30.01
C ARG A 75 -3.77 7.59 31.17
N LEU A 76 -3.58 8.81 31.68
CA LEU A 76 -4.39 9.41 32.74
C LEU A 76 -4.93 10.76 32.26
N PHE A 77 -6.22 10.99 32.46
CA PHE A 77 -6.90 12.20 31.99
C PHE A 77 -7.41 13.02 33.18
N PHE A 78 -7.17 14.31 33.12
CA PHE A 78 -7.61 15.25 34.17
C PHE A 78 -8.35 16.41 33.54
N PHE A 79 -9.60 16.60 33.92
CA PHE A 79 -10.40 17.75 33.48
C PHE A 79 -10.02 18.96 34.28
N LEU A 80 -9.66 20.05 33.59
CA LEU A 80 -9.14 21.28 34.19
C LEU A 80 -10.09 22.49 34.04
N ASP A 81 -11.10 22.38 33.20
CA ASP A 81 -12.07 23.47 32.89
C ASP A 81 -11.41 24.77 32.36
N GLY A 82 -10.20 24.69 31.77
CA GLY A 82 -9.45 25.86 31.32
C GLY A 82 -8.96 26.79 32.45
N ARG A 83 -9.06 26.37 33.71
CA ARG A 83 -8.83 27.22 34.91
C ARG A 83 -7.60 26.80 35.70
N SER A 84 -6.65 26.17 35.03
CA SER A 84 -5.34 25.82 35.59
C SER A 84 -4.24 26.67 34.94
N SER A 85 -3.24 27.06 35.74
CA SER A 85 -2.14 27.88 35.28
C SER A 85 -0.88 27.10 34.95
N ASP A 86 -0.50 26.10 35.76
CA ASP A 86 0.71 25.30 35.52
C ASP A 86 0.61 23.87 36.05
N PHE A 87 1.43 22.98 35.41
CA PHE A 87 1.68 21.61 35.87
C PHE A 87 3.19 21.44 36.14
N LYS A 88 3.51 20.83 37.28
CA LYS A 88 4.90 20.52 37.68
C LYS A 88 5.01 19.08 38.14
N CYS A 89 6.07 18.38 37.72
CA CYS A 89 6.42 17.06 38.25
C CYS A 89 7.91 16.75 38.04
N HIS A 90 8.33 15.60 38.55
CA HIS A 90 9.54 14.94 38.11
C HIS A 90 9.18 13.62 37.46
N VAL A 91 9.83 13.24 36.38
CA VAL A 91 9.61 11.97 35.70
C VAL A 91 10.87 11.12 35.71
N GLY A 92 10.68 9.79 35.80
CA GLY A 92 11.79 8.84 35.80
C GLY A 92 11.32 7.40 35.95
N ILE A 93 12.26 6.48 35.94
CA ILE A 93 11.99 5.05 36.16
C ILE A 93 12.31 4.70 37.61
N GLN A 94 11.44 3.88 38.21
CA GLN A 94 11.60 3.33 39.58
C GLN A 94 12.95 2.62 39.73
N ASP A 95 13.66 2.90 40.83
CA ASP A 95 14.86 2.18 41.19
C ASP A 95 14.58 0.70 41.47
N LYS A 96 15.58 -0.14 41.21
CA LYS A 96 15.55 -1.55 41.61
C LYS A 96 15.45 -1.63 43.14
N GLN A 97 14.36 -2.26 43.59
CA GLN A 97 14.15 -2.56 45.01
C GLN A 97 13.81 -4.03 45.15
N ASP A 98 14.14 -4.61 46.30
CA ASP A 98 13.64 -5.95 46.62
C ASP A 98 12.10 -5.87 46.75
N PRO A 99 11.38 -6.91 46.28
CA PRO A 99 9.93 -6.93 46.36
C PRO A 99 9.50 -6.79 47.82
N ALA A 100 8.52 -5.91 48.07
CA ALA A 100 7.88 -5.83 49.39
C ALA A 100 7.32 -7.21 49.79
N GLU A 101 7.41 -7.56 51.08
CA GLU A 101 7.13 -8.89 51.61
C GLU A 101 5.71 -9.46 51.37
N ASN A 102 4.81 -8.74 50.68
CA ASN A 102 3.43 -9.11 50.45
C ASN A 102 3.05 -9.52 49.02
N VAL A 103 4.01 -9.93 48.20
CA VAL A 103 3.73 -10.50 46.89
C VAL A 103 3.73 -12.03 47.00
N GLN A 104 2.55 -12.64 46.91
CA GLN A 104 2.43 -14.07 46.87
C GLN A 104 2.67 -14.59 45.48
N PHE A 105 3.84 -15.20 45.25
CA PHE A 105 4.18 -15.81 43.96
C PHE A 105 3.57 -17.21 43.89
N ASN A 106 2.57 -17.40 43.04
CA ASN A 106 2.14 -18.73 42.64
C ASN A 106 2.92 -19.13 41.37
N VAL A 107 3.84 -20.06 41.54
CA VAL A 107 4.63 -20.59 40.44
C VAL A 107 3.84 -21.68 39.74
N LEU A 108 3.30 -21.37 38.56
CA LEU A 108 2.85 -22.38 37.61
C LEU A 108 4.02 -22.58 36.63
N SER A 109 4.79 -23.64 36.76
CA SER A 109 5.96 -23.83 35.92
C SER A 109 5.69 -24.80 34.77
N ASP A 110 5.95 -24.34 33.56
CA ASP A 110 6.39 -25.22 32.49
C ASP A 110 7.93 -25.18 32.29
N GLY A 111 8.65 -24.69 33.29
CA GLY A 111 10.11 -24.63 33.31
C GLY A 111 10.72 -23.35 32.76
N SER A 112 10.02 -22.45 32.10
CA SER A 112 10.60 -21.27 31.43
C SER A 112 9.96 -19.90 31.77
N LYS A 113 8.79 -19.87 32.42
CA LYS A 113 8.08 -18.61 32.71
C LYS A 113 7.52 -18.59 34.11
N LEU A 114 7.80 -17.50 34.84
CA LEU A 114 7.24 -17.24 36.17
C LEU A 114 6.02 -16.32 36.01
N PHE A 115 4.83 -16.83 36.31
CA PHE A 115 3.61 -16.04 36.50
C PHE A 115 3.51 -15.61 37.93
N TYR A 116 3.10 -14.38 38.20
CA TYR A 116 2.75 -13.95 39.53
C TYR A 116 1.32 -13.40 39.55
N THR A 117 0.64 -13.63 40.66
CA THR A 117 -0.66 -13.01 40.92
C THR A 117 -0.49 -11.97 42.03
N GLN A 118 -0.99 -10.78 41.78
CA GLN A 118 -1.09 -9.73 42.80
C GLN A 118 -2.55 -9.48 43.13
N GLN A 119 -2.89 -9.49 44.39
CA GLN A 119 -4.23 -9.13 44.85
C GLN A 119 -4.22 -7.67 45.28
N GLN A 120 -5.10 -6.85 44.71
CA GLN A 120 -5.28 -5.46 45.07
C GLN A 120 -6.79 -5.23 45.33
N GLY A 121 -7.18 -5.20 46.57
CA GLY A 121 -8.61 -5.22 46.95
C GLY A 121 -9.28 -6.53 46.51
N GLU A 122 -10.45 -6.42 45.84
CA GLU A 122 -11.19 -7.57 45.28
C GLU A 122 -10.69 -8.02 43.88
N LYS A 123 -9.72 -7.33 43.25
CA LYS A 123 -9.20 -7.65 41.92
C LYS A 123 -7.92 -8.48 42.02
N THR A 124 -7.89 -9.56 41.27
CA THR A 124 -6.69 -10.39 41.10
C THR A 124 -6.07 -10.09 39.73
N PHE A 125 -4.80 -9.72 39.72
CA PHE A 125 -4.03 -9.45 38.49
C PHE A 125 -3.04 -10.59 38.27
N VAL A 126 -2.96 -11.08 37.01
CA VAL A 126 -2.00 -12.09 36.57
C VAL A 126 -0.99 -11.47 35.67
N GLY A 127 0.27 -11.53 36.01
CA GLY A 127 1.35 -10.99 35.18
C GLY A 127 2.46 -12.00 34.91
N ILE A 128 3.22 -11.83 33.85
CA ILE A 128 4.44 -12.57 33.56
C ILE A 128 5.61 -11.79 34.15
N ALA A 129 6.27 -12.35 35.17
CA ALA A 129 7.52 -11.84 35.69
C ALA A 129 8.66 -12.35 34.83
N ASN A 130 9.22 -11.53 33.97
CA ASN A 130 10.56 -11.80 33.46
C ASN A 130 11.56 -11.43 34.57
N THR A 131 11.89 -12.45 35.33
CA THR A 131 12.91 -12.55 36.39
C THR A 131 13.67 -11.28 36.80
N LYS A 132 13.85 -11.15 38.11
CA LYS A 132 14.78 -10.36 38.99
C LYS A 132 15.78 -9.33 38.37
N ASN A 133 15.98 -9.30 37.06
CA ASN A 133 17.04 -8.51 36.42
C ASN A 133 16.59 -7.22 35.71
N ASN A 134 15.28 -6.99 35.47
CA ASN A 134 14.81 -5.89 34.61
C ASN A 134 14.18 -4.70 35.36
N ILE A 135 13.84 -4.82 36.64
CA ILE A 135 13.38 -3.64 37.43
C ILE A 135 14.51 -2.61 37.46
N GLY A 136 14.20 -1.37 37.07
CA GLY A 136 15.18 -0.29 36.97
C GLY A 136 16.05 -0.33 35.71
N LYS A 137 15.77 -1.21 34.76
CA LYS A 137 16.46 -1.27 33.46
C LYS A 137 15.57 -0.89 32.26
N GLY A 138 14.27 -0.63 32.48
CA GLY A 138 13.35 -0.25 31.43
C GLY A 138 13.69 1.08 30.76
N SER A 139 13.04 1.38 29.66
CA SER A 139 13.21 2.63 28.95
C SER A 139 11.88 3.17 28.42
N VAL A 140 11.52 4.40 28.82
CA VAL A 140 10.25 5.02 28.49
C VAL A 140 10.40 6.43 27.96
N ARG A 141 9.32 6.93 27.36
CA ARG A 141 9.10 8.35 27.11
C ARG A 141 7.84 8.82 27.80
N PHE A 142 7.95 9.91 28.50
CA PHE A 142 6.81 10.58 29.11
C PHE A 142 6.28 11.64 28.16
N ILE A 143 4.95 11.71 28.01
CA ILE A 143 4.28 12.68 27.16
C ILE A 143 3.21 13.39 27.96
N ILE A 144 3.15 14.69 27.83
CA ILE A 144 2.13 15.56 28.42
C ILE A 144 1.39 16.23 27.27
N LYS A 145 0.08 16.05 27.21
CA LYS A 145 -0.75 16.73 26.23
C LYS A 145 -1.79 17.61 26.93
N GLY A 146 -2.10 18.74 26.28
CA GLY A 146 -3.22 19.59 26.63
C GLY A 146 -4.19 19.62 25.46
N ASP A 147 -5.46 19.23 25.64
CA ASP A 147 -6.48 19.15 24.62
C ASP A 147 -6.00 18.37 23.37
N GLY A 148 -5.28 17.25 23.60
CA GLY A 148 -4.72 16.36 22.58
C GLY A 148 -3.43 16.88 21.93
N LYS A 149 -3.05 18.14 22.09
CA LYS A 149 -1.77 18.70 21.59
C LYS A 149 -0.64 18.33 22.53
N THR A 150 0.48 17.83 22.02
CA THR A 150 1.68 17.57 22.81
C THR A 150 2.26 18.89 23.31
N LEU A 151 2.21 19.08 24.62
CA LEU A 151 2.82 20.22 25.30
C LEU A 151 4.29 19.96 25.64
N TRP A 152 4.59 18.70 25.93
CA TRP A 152 5.95 18.27 26.27
C TRP A 152 6.13 16.77 26.03
N LYS A 153 7.33 16.39 25.59
CA LYS A 153 7.76 14.98 25.42
C LYS A 153 9.20 14.83 25.90
N SER A 154 9.45 13.83 26.73
CA SER A 154 10.82 13.54 27.19
C SER A 154 11.69 12.98 26.05
N LYS A 155 13.01 13.09 26.20
CA LYS A 155 13.93 12.15 25.54
C LYS A 155 13.72 10.75 26.14
N LYS A 156 14.41 9.74 25.57
CA LYS A 156 14.46 8.41 26.17
C LYS A 156 14.95 8.52 27.61
N ILE A 157 14.18 8.00 28.56
CA ILE A 157 14.55 7.88 29.97
C ILE A 157 14.79 6.41 30.29
N THR A 158 15.94 6.09 30.82
CA THR A 158 16.31 4.73 31.24
C THR A 158 16.47 4.65 32.75
N GLY A 159 16.36 3.43 33.31
CA GLY A 159 16.56 3.20 34.74
C GLY A 159 17.93 3.70 35.23
N GLY A 160 17.93 4.25 36.45
CA GLY A 160 19.12 4.87 37.07
C GLY A 160 19.45 6.29 36.64
N GLN A 161 18.75 6.86 35.64
CA GLN A 161 18.90 8.27 35.29
C GLN A 161 18.29 9.19 36.34
N LYS A 162 18.91 10.36 36.56
CA LYS A 162 18.38 11.40 37.48
C LYS A 162 16.96 11.77 37.02
N PRO A 163 16.04 12.02 38.02
CA PRO A 163 14.69 12.46 37.72
C PRO A 163 14.71 13.76 36.91
N GLN A 164 13.91 13.79 35.83
CA GLN A 164 13.82 14.98 34.98
C GLN A 164 12.70 15.90 35.50
N PRO A 165 12.98 17.16 35.86
CA PRO A 165 11.94 18.11 36.23
C PRO A 165 11.17 18.57 34.98
N VAL A 166 9.85 18.74 35.16
CA VAL A 166 8.93 19.20 34.11
C VAL A 166 8.10 20.35 34.68
N LYS A 167 7.93 21.41 33.90
CA LYS A 167 7.01 22.51 34.17
C LYS A 167 6.31 22.91 32.86
N ILE A 168 4.98 22.91 32.85
CA ILE A 168 4.14 23.15 31.68
C ILE A 168 3.13 24.27 32.01
N ASP A 169 2.92 25.20 31.11
CA ASP A 169 1.82 26.15 31.11
C ASP A 169 0.53 25.41 30.71
N LEU A 170 -0.50 25.52 31.54
CA LEU A 170 -1.81 24.93 31.35
C LEU A 170 -2.90 26.00 31.05
N SER A 171 -2.53 27.23 30.80
CA SER A 171 -3.48 28.32 30.55
C SER A 171 -4.45 27.99 29.41
N GLY A 172 -5.75 27.92 29.71
CA GLY A 172 -6.80 27.63 28.73
C GLY A 172 -7.01 26.12 28.40
N ILE A 173 -6.18 25.24 28.95
CA ILE A 173 -6.30 23.78 28.69
C ILE A 173 -7.52 23.21 29.42
N GLN A 174 -8.41 22.55 28.69
CA GLN A 174 -9.59 21.87 29.22
C GLN A 174 -9.26 20.49 29.83
N VAL A 175 -8.42 19.71 29.13
CA VAL A 175 -8.06 18.35 29.50
C VAL A 175 -6.55 18.16 29.44
N LEU A 176 -5.96 17.75 30.56
CA LEU A 176 -4.57 17.33 30.68
C LEU A 176 -4.49 15.80 30.53
N GLU A 177 -3.68 15.32 29.61
CA GLU A 177 -3.33 13.89 29.48
C GLU A 177 -1.87 13.69 29.90
N LEU A 178 -1.66 12.74 30.81
CA LEU A 178 -0.34 12.22 31.19
C LEU A 178 -0.21 10.81 30.61
N SER A 179 0.72 10.58 29.69
CA SER A 179 0.94 9.28 29.07
C SER A 179 2.40 8.85 29.08
N VAL A 180 2.62 7.54 29.07
CA VAL A 180 3.94 6.92 29.03
C VAL A 180 4.00 5.99 27.83
N GLU A 181 4.95 6.22 26.92
CA GLU A 181 5.20 5.37 25.78
C GLU A 181 6.41 4.47 26.03
N ASP A 182 6.34 3.25 25.52
CA ASP A 182 7.52 2.40 25.29
C ASP A 182 8.47 3.13 24.32
N ASN A 183 9.76 2.89 24.46
CA ASN A 183 10.77 3.48 23.59
C ASN A 183 11.14 2.55 22.41
N GLY A 184 10.34 1.53 22.13
CA GLY A 184 10.53 0.56 21.02
C GLY A 184 11.40 -0.64 21.40
N ASP A 185 11.67 -0.85 22.69
CA ASP A 185 12.41 -2.00 23.21
C ASP A 185 11.56 -2.93 24.11
N GLY A 186 10.24 -2.71 24.12
CA GLY A 186 9.24 -3.48 24.85
C GLY A 186 9.01 -2.98 26.27
N ILE A 187 7.92 -3.45 26.90
CA ILE A 187 7.43 -2.95 28.19
C ILE A 187 8.17 -3.50 29.42
N SER A 188 9.17 -4.37 29.22
CA SER A 188 9.84 -5.06 30.31
C SER A 188 10.72 -4.12 31.14
N GLY A 189 10.33 -3.91 32.41
CA GLY A 189 11.04 -3.01 33.32
C GLY A 189 10.65 -1.54 33.23
N ASP A 190 9.62 -1.18 32.44
CA ASP A 190 9.11 0.17 32.22
C ASP A 190 8.27 0.71 33.39
N HIS A 191 8.81 0.62 34.58
CA HIS A 191 8.17 1.09 35.81
C HIS A 191 8.28 2.62 35.90
N ALA A 192 7.39 3.32 35.21
CA ALA A 192 7.38 4.76 35.08
C ALA A 192 6.79 5.46 36.33
N ILE A 193 7.38 6.57 36.71
CA ILE A 193 6.97 7.38 37.84
C ILE A 193 6.73 8.84 37.44
N TRP A 194 5.55 9.34 37.76
CA TRP A 194 5.23 10.77 37.83
C TRP A 194 5.39 11.21 39.30
N ALA A 195 6.53 11.75 39.68
CA ALA A 195 6.81 12.16 41.07
C ALA A 195 6.36 13.60 41.31
N GLN A 196 5.61 13.83 42.37
CA GLN A 196 5.02 15.11 42.79
C GLN A 196 4.23 15.83 41.67
N PRO A 197 3.31 15.15 40.94
CA PRO A 197 2.53 15.75 39.87
C PRO A 197 1.54 16.78 40.44
N THR A 198 1.85 18.06 40.33
CA THR A 198 1.10 19.16 40.92
C THR A 198 0.51 20.07 39.84
N VAL A 199 -0.78 20.33 39.92
CA VAL A 199 -1.51 21.33 39.11
C VAL A 199 -1.83 22.54 39.96
N THR A 200 -1.52 23.73 39.46
CA THR A 200 -1.97 25.00 40.03
C THR A 200 -3.25 25.42 39.35
N TYR A 201 -4.30 25.71 40.10
CA TYR A 201 -5.62 26.09 39.62
C TYR A 201 -6.21 27.30 40.35
N THR A 202 -7.18 27.97 39.73
CA THR A 202 -7.81 29.16 40.33
C THR A 202 -9.17 28.87 40.95
N SER A 203 -10.19 28.64 40.13
CA SER A 203 -11.58 28.53 40.61
C SER A 203 -12.20 27.15 40.40
N PHE A 204 -11.51 26.26 39.68
CA PHE A 204 -11.97 24.89 39.43
C PHE A 204 -10.88 23.90 39.83
N LYS A 205 -11.18 23.06 40.80
CA LYS A 205 -10.25 21.99 41.23
C LYS A 205 -10.21 20.88 40.21
N PRO A 206 -9.04 20.53 39.64
CA PRO A 206 -8.90 19.46 38.68
C PRO A 206 -9.52 18.15 39.14
N GLN A 207 -10.20 17.46 38.22
CA GLN A 207 -10.86 16.17 38.46
C GLN A 207 -10.25 15.09 37.58
N LEU A 208 -10.03 13.90 38.14
CA LEU A 208 -9.73 12.71 37.35
C LEU A 208 -10.99 12.33 36.57
N VAL A 209 -10.82 12.11 35.29
CA VAL A 209 -11.95 11.74 34.42
C VAL A 209 -11.59 10.49 33.62
N ASP A 210 -12.60 9.68 33.36
CA ASP A 210 -12.53 8.57 32.41
C ASP A 210 -13.08 9.02 31.04
N ALA A 211 -13.03 8.11 30.08
CA ALA A 211 -13.59 8.34 28.75
C ALA A 211 -15.10 8.67 28.80
N ASN A 212 -15.84 8.08 29.73
CA ASN A 212 -17.29 8.30 29.88
C ASN A 212 -17.59 9.72 30.35
N TYR A 213 -16.80 10.26 31.26
CA TYR A 213 -16.95 11.64 31.73
C TYR A 213 -16.68 12.64 30.60
N LEU A 214 -15.61 12.45 29.84
CA LEU A 214 -15.29 13.27 28.67
C LEU A 214 -16.41 13.23 27.63
N ASN A 215 -17.12 12.12 27.48
CA ASN A 215 -18.29 12.00 26.62
C ASN A 215 -19.48 12.85 27.07
N LYS A 216 -19.70 12.97 28.38
CA LYS A 216 -20.77 13.80 28.96
C LYS A 216 -20.53 15.30 28.79
N LEU A 217 -19.28 15.70 28.66
CA LEU A 217 -18.89 17.10 28.41
C LEU A 217 -19.04 17.53 26.94
N LYS A 218 -19.26 16.54 26.01
CA LYS A 218 -19.43 16.87 24.60
C LYS A 218 -20.70 17.68 24.38
N THR A 219 -20.53 18.85 23.82
CA THR A 219 -21.61 19.53 23.12
C THR A 219 -22.18 18.59 22.08
N VAL A 220 -23.50 18.42 22.04
CA VAL A 220 -24.19 17.73 20.96
C VAL A 220 -23.61 18.26 19.65
N ASP A 221 -23.06 17.37 18.82
CA ASP A 221 -22.48 17.77 17.53
C ASP A 221 -23.59 18.36 16.65
N LYS A 222 -23.68 19.70 16.69
CA LYS A 222 -24.68 20.44 15.92
C LYS A 222 -24.47 20.27 14.42
N ASN A 223 -23.23 20.07 13.99
CA ASN A 223 -22.94 19.85 12.59
C ASN A 223 -23.49 18.49 12.14
N PHE A 224 -23.25 17.43 12.92
CA PHE A 224 -23.85 16.12 12.63
C PHE A 224 -25.37 16.20 12.57
N THR A 225 -26.00 16.77 13.59
CA THR A 225 -27.47 16.83 13.68
C THR A 225 -28.10 17.64 12.55
N ASN A 226 -27.52 18.80 12.20
CA ASN A 226 -28.13 19.74 11.29
C ASN A 226 -27.71 19.56 9.82
N LYS A 227 -26.53 18.99 9.55
CA LYS A 227 -26.01 18.86 8.19
C LYS A 227 -25.78 17.39 7.75
N ILE A 228 -25.13 16.59 8.59
CA ILE A 228 -24.71 15.25 8.20
C ILE A 228 -25.87 14.26 8.29
N LYS A 229 -26.60 14.27 9.41
CA LYS A 229 -27.71 13.32 9.65
C LYS A 229 -28.80 13.34 8.56
N PRO A 230 -29.23 14.50 8.03
CA PRO A 230 -30.16 14.52 6.90
C PRO A 230 -29.63 13.79 5.67
N LEU A 231 -28.34 13.96 5.33
CA LEU A 231 -27.70 13.28 4.20
C LEU A 231 -27.62 11.77 4.43
N VAL A 232 -27.37 11.33 5.67
CA VAL A 232 -27.38 9.89 6.03
C VAL A 232 -28.77 9.31 5.81
N GLN A 233 -29.83 10.02 6.19
CA GLN A 233 -31.22 9.56 6.07
C GLN A 233 -31.69 9.41 4.61
N GLU A 234 -31.03 10.06 3.65
CA GLU A 234 -31.30 9.89 2.22
C GLU A 234 -30.72 8.58 1.67
N LEU A 235 -29.77 7.95 2.37
CA LEU A 235 -29.16 6.71 1.94
C LEU A 235 -30.08 5.51 2.20
N PRO A 236 -30.07 4.47 1.33
CA PRO A 236 -30.81 3.23 1.59
C PRO A 236 -30.31 2.51 2.85
N MET A 237 -31.12 1.62 3.41
CA MET A 237 -30.67 0.68 4.44
C MET A 237 -29.89 -0.48 3.82
N GLY A 238 -28.90 -0.98 4.54
CA GLY A 238 -28.16 -2.18 4.14
C GLY A 238 -29.01 -3.45 4.20
N GLN A 239 -28.93 -4.30 3.17
CA GLN A 239 -29.73 -5.53 3.07
C GLN A 239 -28.98 -6.61 2.28
N GLY A 240 -29.30 -7.89 2.58
CA GLY A 240 -28.88 -9.05 1.82
C GLY A 240 -27.36 -9.18 1.67
N GLU A 241 -26.89 -9.49 0.48
CA GLU A 241 -25.47 -9.73 0.18
C GLU A 241 -24.55 -8.53 0.43
N TYR A 242 -25.06 -7.30 0.48
CA TYR A 242 -24.27 -6.11 0.87
C TYR A 242 -23.82 -6.14 2.33
N VAL A 243 -24.53 -6.89 3.18
CA VAL A 243 -24.23 -7.03 4.61
C VAL A 243 -23.63 -8.40 4.91
N GLN A 244 -24.16 -9.46 4.29
CA GLN A 244 -23.82 -10.86 4.59
C GLN A 244 -22.69 -11.42 3.70
N GLY A 245 -22.37 -10.74 2.61
CA GLY A 245 -21.48 -11.24 1.58
C GLY A 245 -22.17 -12.18 0.58
N THR A 246 -21.59 -12.28 -0.63
CA THR A 246 -21.98 -13.29 -1.62
C THR A 246 -21.30 -14.62 -1.30
N LYS A 247 -22.01 -15.73 -1.59
CA LYS A 247 -21.45 -17.08 -1.45
C LYS A 247 -20.73 -17.57 -2.71
N ALA A 248 -20.88 -16.86 -3.82
CA ALA A 248 -20.24 -17.21 -5.08
C ALA A 248 -18.75 -16.82 -5.06
N ASP A 249 -17.90 -17.71 -5.53
CA ASP A 249 -16.50 -17.39 -5.76
C ASP A 249 -16.35 -16.41 -6.93
N TRP A 250 -15.97 -15.19 -6.66
CA TRP A 250 -15.88 -14.10 -7.62
C TRP A 250 -14.75 -14.29 -8.66
N LEU A 251 -13.78 -15.18 -8.40
CA LEU A 251 -12.74 -15.53 -9.38
C LEU A 251 -13.26 -16.45 -10.49
N VAL A 252 -14.37 -17.11 -10.24
CA VAL A 252 -14.96 -18.11 -11.14
C VAL A 252 -16.30 -17.64 -11.70
N ASN A 253 -17.04 -16.84 -10.92
CA ASN A 253 -18.37 -16.37 -11.25
C ASN A 253 -18.40 -14.85 -11.45
N ASP A 254 -19.19 -14.41 -12.42
CA ASP A 254 -19.47 -12.97 -12.55
C ASP A 254 -20.41 -12.52 -11.42
N ILE A 255 -19.92 -11.63 -10.56
CA ILE A 255 -20.68 -11.05 -9.45
C ILE A 255 -21.41 -9.81 -9.95
N ASN A 256 -22.65 -9.98 -10.34
CA ASN A 256 -23.50 -8.88 -10.80
C ASN A 256 -24.19 -8.15 -9.63
N LEU A 257 -23.37 -7.62 -8.69
CA LEU A 257 -23.80 -6.86 -7.53
C LEU A 257 -23.12 -5.47 -7.55
N PRO A 258 -23.81 -4.41 -8.03
CA PRO A 258 -23.25 -3.07 -8.08
C PRO A 258 -22.94 -2.53 -6.69
N SER A 259 -21.78 -1.86 -6.53
CA SER A 259 -21.40 -1.24 -5.27
C SER A 259 -22.46 -0.27 -4.73
N LYS A 260 -22.67 -0.24 -3.43
CA LYS A 260 -23.62 0.64 -2.73
C LYS A 260 -22.98 1.39 -1.59
N VAL A 261 -23.55 2.55 -1.30
CA VAL A 261 -23.40 3.26 -0.03
C VAL A 261 -24.73 3.18 0.69
N TYR A 262 -24.76 2.77 1.93
CA TYR A 262 -25.97 2.61 2.72
C TYR A 262 -25.77 3.01 4.17
N GLN A 263 -26.85 3.36 4.87
CA GLN A 263 -26.86 3.70 6.28
C GLN A 263 -27.05 2.47 7.17
N GLN A 264 -26.47 2.52 8.37
CA GLN A 264 -26.74 1.56 9.46
C GLN A 264 -27.97 1.98 10.27
N ALA A 265 -28.60 1.03 10.96
CA ALA A 265 -29.80 1.25 11.76
C ALA A 265 -29.62 2.29 12.89
N ASN A 266 -28.39 2.48 13.38
CA ASN A 266 -28.08 3.47 14.41
C ASN A 266 -28.11 4.93 13.88
N GLY A 267 -28.20 5.14 12.58
CA GLY A 267 -28.23 6.47 11.94
C GLY A 267 -26.98 7.32 12.14
N LYS A 268 -25.90 6.72 12.65
CA LYS A 268 -24.61 7.38 12.91
C LYS A 268 -23.48 6.86 12.01
N GLU A 269 -23.77 5.79 11.28
CA GLU A 269 -22.77 5.07 10.46
C GLU A 269 -23.29 4.86 9.05
N ILE A 270 -22.34 4.92 8.11
CA ILE A 270 -22.55 4.56 6.70
C ILE A 270 -21.53 3.51 6.28
N VAL A 271 -21.91 2.71 5.30
CA VAL A 271 -21.10 1.60 4.80
C VAL A 271 -20.98 1.69 3.29
N ILE A 272 -19.78 1.48 2.76
CA ILE A 272 -19.57 1.16 1.36
C ILE A 272 -19.39 -0.35 1.23
N SER A 273 -20.10 -0.99 0.30
CA SER A 273 -20.05 -2.43 0.09
C SER A 273 -20.36 -2.80 -1.37
N ASN A 274 -19.72 -3.85 -1.84
CA ASN A 274 -20.00 -4.50 -3.12
C ASN A 274 -20.35 -6.01 -2.96
N GLY A 275 -20.62 -6.44 -1.71
CA GLY A 275 -20.90 -7.83 -1.37
C GLY A 275 -19.68 -8.75 -1.27
N LEU A 276 -18.47 -8.23 -1.57
CA LEU A 276 -17.20 -8.94 -1.42
C LEU A 276 -16.33 -8.34 -0.30
N VAL A 277 -16.40 -7.02 -0.17
CA VAL A 277 -15.72 -6.24 0.85
C VAL A 277 -16.61 -5.10 1.31
N SER A 278 -16.49 -4.71 2.58
CA SER A 278 -17.16 -3.53 3.12
C SER A 278 -16.25 -2.71 4.03
N ARG A 279 -16.49 -1.38 4.05
CA ARG A 279 -15.85 -0.46 4.99
C ARG A 279 -16.92 0.40 5.63
N THR A 280 -16.92 0.46 6.97
CA THR A 280 -17.90 1.17 7.79
C THR A 280 -17.27 2.42 8.36
N PHE A 281 -17.98 3.54 8.22
CA PHE A 281 -17.58 4.85 8.71
C PHE A 281 -18.57 5.34 9.73
N ARG A 282 -18.12 5.62 10.95
CA ARG A 282 -18.88 6.36 11.94
C ARG A 282 -18.70 7.85 11.67
N LEU A 283 -19.78 8.62 11.74
CA LEU A 283 -19.80 10.04 11.32
C LEU A 283 -19.86 11.02 12.48
N THR A 284 -20.06 10.55 13.71
CA THR A 284 -20.13 11.37 14.91
C THR A 284 -19.50 10.66 16.10
N PRO A 285 -18.74 11.36 16.97
CA PRO A 285 -18.49 12.81 17.01
C PRO A 285 -17.51 13.34 15.94
N ASN A 286 -16.81 12.48 15.22
CA ASN A 286 -16.05 12.80 14.02
C ASN A 286 -16.07 11.59 13.08
N CYS A 287 -15.67 11.76 11.82
CA CYS A 287 -15.64 10.64 10.90
C CYS A 287 -14.43 9.77 11.15
N ALA A 288 -14.66 8.46 11.27
CA ALA A 288 -13.61 7.45 11.42
C ALA A 288 -14.04 6.12 10.82
N THR A 289 -13.09 5.41 10.21
CA THR A 289 -13.27 3.99 9.84
C THR A 289 -13.38 3.17 11.12
N VAL A 290 -14.53 2.50 11.30
CA VAL A 290 -14.82 1.64 12.45
C VAL A 290 -15.05 0.18 12.08
N GLY A 291 -15.06 -0.13 10.78
CA GLY A 291 -15.15 -1.48 10.28
C GLY A 291 -14.49 -1.60 8.91
N PHE A 292 -13.79 -2.69 8.70
CA PHE A 292 -13.27 -3.13 7.41
C PHE A 292 -13.37 -4.64 7.38
N THR A 293 -14.25 -5.17 6.54
CA THR A 293 -14.65 -6.59 6.57
C THR A 293 -14.43 -7.23 5.20
N ASN A 294 -13.72 -8.34 5.19
CA ASN A 294 -13.72 -9.26 4.07
C ASN A 294 -15.01 -10.07 4.10
N LEU A 295 -15.98 -9.73 3.26
CA LEU A 295 -17.29 -10.38 3.24
C LEU A 295 -17.26 -11.80 2.64
N THR A 296 -16.19 -12.18 1.94
CA THR A 296 -16.02 -13.54 1.39
C THR A 296 -15.67 -14.56 2.47
N THR A 297 -15.03 -14.10 3.56
CA THR A 297 -14.67 -14.93 4.73
C THR A 297 -15.43 -14.54 6.00
N ALA A 298 -16.15 -13.42 5.96
CA ALA A 298 -16.76 -12.76 7.11
C ALA A 298 -15.77 -12.29 8.19
N GLU A 299 -14.51 -12.11 7.83
CA GLU A 299 -13.45 -11.65 8.74
C GLU A 299 -13.44 -10.13 8.88
N THR A 300 -13.40 -9.67 10.13
CA THR A 300 -13.12 -8.26 10.44
C THR A 300 -11.61 -8.02 10.45
N LEU A 301 -11.17 -7.03 9.70
CA LEU A 301 -9.75 -6.74 9.51
C LEU A 301 -9.20 -5.70 10.49
N LEU A 302 -10.06 -4.95 11.18
CA LEU A 302 -9.68 -3.90 12.14
C LEU A 302 -9.80 -4.37 13.59
N ARG A 303 -8.79 -4.09 14.39
CA ARG A 303 -8.80 -4.21 15.85
C ARG A 303 -8.90 -2.86 16.57
N GLY A 304 -8.68 -1.76 15.86
CA GLY A 304 -8.67 -0.43 16.49
C GLY A 304 -9.04 0.69 15.53
N VAL A 305 -9.59 1.76 16.13
CA VAL A 305 -9.92 3.00 15.42
C VAL A 305 -8.70 3.91 15.37
N GLY A 306 -8.44 4.47 14.21
CA GLY A 306 -7.40 5.46 13.97
C GLY A 306 -7.95 6.71 13.30
N PRO A 307 -7.09 7.70 13.04
CA PRO A 307 -7.44 8.81 12.17
C PRO A 307 -7.61 8.36 10.73
N GLU A 308 -8.41 9.09 9.97
CA GLU A 308 -8.54 8.88 8.52
C GLU A 308 -7.27 9.26 7.77
N ALA A 309 -6.56 10.27 8.26
CA ALA A 309 -5.27 10.70 7.74
C ALA A 309 -4.53 11.53 8.80
N THR A 310 -3.24 11.78 8.61
CA THR A 310 -2.54 12.88 9.28
C THR A 310 -1.87 13.77 8.24
N ILE A 311 -1.79 15.07 8.54
CA ILE A 311 -1.15 16.07 7.70
C ILE A 311 -0.30 17.00 8.56
N THR A 312 0.90 17.33 8.11
CA THR A 312 1.76 18.34 8.75
C THR A 312 1.65 19.62 7.95
N LEU A 313 1.10 20.66 8.58
CA LEU A 313 0.90 21.98 7.97
C LEU A 313 1.73 23.02 8.69
N ASP A 314 2.55 23.77 7.95
CA ASP A 314 3.44 24.82 8.49
C ASP A 314 4.29 24.36 9.70
N GLY A 315 4.67 23.07 9.70
CA GLY A 315 5.47 22.40 10.72
C GLY A 315 4.68 21.73 11.85
N ASP A 316 3.38 21.96 11.99
CA ASP A 316 2.52 21.33 13.00
C ASP A 316 1.75 20.14 12.41
N GLU A 317 1.73 18.98 13.10
CA GLU A 317 0.93 17.82 12.71
C GLU A 317 -0.52 17.94 13.16
N TYR A 318 -1.44 17.62 12.27
CA TYR A 318 -2.89 17.59 12.49
C TYR A 318 -3.46 16.23 12.12
N VAL A 319 -4.39 15.76 12.94
CA VAL A 319 -5.21 14.57 12.69
C VAL A 319 -6.42 14.96 11.84
N VAL A 320 -6.76 14.13 10.84
CA VAL A 320 -7.97 14.30 10.03
C VAL A 320 -8.96 13.22 10.41
N GLY A 321 -10.15 13.61 10.88
CA GLY A 321 -11.13 12.64 11.38
C GLY A 321 -10.61 11.88 12.60
N GLY A 322 -11.05 10.62 12.72
CA GLY A 322 -10.62 9.72 13.78
C GLY A 322 -11.40 9.84 15.07
N LEU A 323 -11.27 8.85 15.92
CA LEU A 323 -11.83 8.80 17.27
C LEU A 323 -10.76 8.34 18.26
N ASP A 324 -10.78 8.94 19.44
CA ASP A 324 -9.96 8.57 20.60
C ASP A 324 -10.84 7.94 21.69
N GLY A 325 -10.21 7.25 22.65
CA GLY A 325 -10.89 6.68 23.81
C GLY A 325 -11.24 5.20 23.69
N GLN A 326 -10.66 4.49 22.70
CA GLN A 326 -10.74 3.04 22.69
C GLN A 326 -10.05 2.47 23.94
N ILE A 327 -10.72 1.54 24.62
CA ILE A 327 -10.26 1.01 25.92
C ILE A 327 -9.11 0.02 25.71
N GLU A 328 -9.24 -0.88 24.75
CA GLU A 328 -8.26 -1.92 24.43
C GLU A 328 -8.00 -1.94 22.92
N TYR A 329 -6.75 -2.00 22.50
CA TYR A 329 -6.37 -1.95 21.08
C TYR A 329 -6.08 -3.32 20.46
N GLY A 330 -6.21 -4.41 21.20
CA GLY A 330 -6.13 -5.78 20.69
C GLY A 330 -7.41 -6.21 19.96
N TYR A 331 -8.53 -5.57 20.27
CA TYR A 331 -9.85 -5.81 19.67
C TYR A 331 -10.74 -4.59 19.86
N MET A 332 -11.90 -4.57 19.20
CA MET A 332 -12.85 -3.48 19.30
C MET A 332 -14.25 -4.03 19.60
N LYS A 333 -14.97 -3.37 20.51
CA LYS A 333 -16.37 -3.66 20.80
C LYS A 333 -17.26 -2.52 20.32
N GLU A 334 -18.43 -2.86 19.80
CA GLU A 334 -19.38 -1.89 19.26
C GLU A 334 -19.85 -0.88 20.33
N GLU A 335 -20.11 -1.35 21.55
CA GLU A 335 -20.51 -0.49 22.66
C GLU A 335 -19.46 0.59 23.04
N TRP A 336 -18.19 0.38 22.72
CA TRP A 336 -17.13 1.38 22.97
C TRP A 336 -17.21 2.58 22.05
N LEU A 337 -17.77 2.43 20.85
CA LEU A 337 -17.93 3.51 19.88
C LEU A 337 -18.80 4.66 20.41
N GLU A 338 -19.79 4.36 21.29
CA GLU A 338 -20.62 5.37 21.91
C GLU A 338 -19.88 6.22 22.95
N GLN A 339 -18.75 5.72 23.42
CA GLN A 339 -17.93 6.36 24.46
C GLN A 339 -16.69 7.07 23.89
N MET A 340 -16.38 6.88 22.62
CA MET A 340 -15.25 7.53 21.97
C MET A 340 -15.57 8.99 21.66
N TRP A 341 -14.52 9.79 21.59
CA TRP A 341 -14.60 11.23 21.32
C TRP A 341 -13.72 11.64 20.12
N SER A 342 -14.04 12.81 19.55
CA SER A 342 -13.20 13.40 18.51
C SER A 342 -11.84 13.79 19.08
N PRO A 343 -10.71 13.46 18.42
CA PRO A 343 -9.41 13.93 18.89
C PRO A 343 -9.40 15.46 18.95
N PRO A 344 -8.93 16.04 20.06
CA PRO A 344 -8.79 17.49 20.16
C PRO A 344 -7.90 18.03 19.03
N ASN A 345 -8.21 19.22 18.53
CA ASN A 345 -7.44 19.88 17.47
C ASN A 345 -7.39 19.09 16.15
N SER A 346 -8.32 18.16 15.91
CA SER A 346 -8.41 17.45 14.63
C SER A 346 -9.27 18.23 13.62
N PHE A 347 -9.03 17.97 12.36
CA PHE A 347 -9.95 18.34 11.28
C PHE A 347 -11.28 17.60 11.49
N GLN A 348 -12.38 18.36 11.53
CA GLN A 348 -13.72 17.86 11.83
C GLN A 348 -14.51 17.62 10.56
N LEU A 349 -15.27 16.54 10.51
CA LEU A 349 -16.20 16.25 9.41
C LEU A 349 -17.18 17.41 9.22
N SER A 350 -17.23 17.97 8.04
CA SER A 350 -18.13 19.05 7.67
C SER A 350 -19.20 18.65 6.67
N ASN A 351 -18.92 17.66 5.83
CA ASN A 351 -19.82 17.18 4.79
C ASN A 351 -19.35 15.81 4.27
N PHE A 352 -20.21 15.11 3.51
CA PHE A 352 -19.79 14.00 2.65
C PHE A 352 -20.58 14.00 1.34
N THR A 353 -20.00 13.40 0.31
CA THR A 353 -20.59 13.29 -1.02
C THR A 353 -20.48 11.86 -1.53
N VAL A 354 -21.52 11.37 -2.20
CA VAL A 354 -21.53 10.04 -2.84
C VAL A 354 -21.62 10.23 -4.35
N GLY A 355 -20.78 9.51 -5.08
CA GLY A 355 -20.69 9.60 -6.54
C GLY A 355 -20.33 8.27 -7.20
N THR A 356 -19.90 8.36 -8.43
CA THR A 356 -19.37 7.24 -9.21
C THR A 356 -17.87 7.39 -9.41
N ILE A 357 -17.20 6.30 -9.74
CA ILE A 357 -15.77 6.28 -10.05
C ILE A 357 -15.49 7.16 -11.28
N LYS A 358 -14.44 7.95 -11.19
CA LYS A 358 -13.93 8.74 -12.32
C LYS A 358 -12.69 8.06 -12.91
N LYS A 359 -12.58 8.07 -14.25
CA LYS A 359 -11.38 7.59 -14.91
C LYS A 359 -10.14 8.33 -14.41
N ARG A 360 -9.11 7.58 -14.03
CA ARG A 360 -7.80 8.15 -13.64
C ARG A 360 -6.94 8.51 -14.84
N ILE A 361 -6.97 7.66 -15.86
CA ILE A 361 -6.23 7.78 -17.11
C ILE A 361 -7.22 7.55 -18.26
N ASN A 362 -7.23 8.42 -19.24
CA ASN A 362 -8.13 8.31 -20.38
C ASN A 362 -7.51 7.44 -21.48
N TRP A 363 -7.35 6.15 -21.21
CA TRP A 363 -6.79 5.16 -22.12
C TRP A 363 -7.72 4.94 -23.33
N PRO A 364 -7.25 5.14 -24.58
CA PRO A 364 -8.08 5.06 -25.79
C PRO A 364 -8.34 3.62 -26.29
N ASN A 365 -7.64 2.61 -25.74
CA ASN A 365 -7.74 1.20 -26.15
C ASN A 365 -7.64 1.00 -27.67
N LYS A 366 -6.53 1.43 -28.25
CA LYS A 366 -6.29 1.36 -29.71
C LYS A 366 -5.90 -0.05 -30.18
N ARG A 367 -5.18 -0.81 -29.31
CA ARG A 367 -4.59 -2.11 -29.63
C ARG A 367 -5.48 -3.24 -29.15
N TRP A 368 -5.16 -4.45 -29.62
CA TRP A 368 -5.77 -5.63 -29.02
C TRP A 368 -5.53 -5.66 -27.49
N SER A 369 -6.54 -5.97 -26.75
CA SER A 369 -6.54 -6.04 -25.29
C SER A 369 -7.53 -7.10 -24.85
N SER A 370 -7.22 -7.87 -23.82
CA SER A 370 -8.13 -8.87 -23.26
C SER A 370 -9.29 -8.26 -22.45
N GLN A 371 -9.28 -6.94 -22.22
CA GLN A 371 -10.32 -6.28 -21.43
C GLN A 371 -11.46 -5.73 -22.28
N PRO A 372 -12.71 -5.88 -21.81
CA PRO A 372 -13.85 -5.28 -22.48
C PRO A 372 -13.74 -3.74 -22.49
N LYS A 373 -14.20 -3.15 -23.56
CA LYS A 373 -14.30 -1.69 -23.70
C LYS A 373 -15.45 -1.19 -22.81
N GLY A 374 -15.11 -0.40 -21.79
CA GLY A 374 -16.13 0.20 -20.92
C GLY A 374 -15.50 0.93 -19.71
N PRO A 375 -16.29 1.78 -19.04
CA PRO A 375 -15.82 2.44 -17.84
C PRO A 375 -15.74 1.45 -16.68
N ILE A 376 -14.75 1.66 -15.80
CA ILE A 376 -14.69 0.98 -14.50
C ILE A 376 -15.92 1.42 -13.70
N LYS A 377 -16.67 0.43 -13.17
CA LYS A 377 -17.89 0.67 -12.38
C LYS A 377 -17.59 0.57 -10.89
N GLY A 378 -18.35 1.31 -10.09
CA GLY A 378 -18.25 1.32 -8.65
C GLY A 378 -18.80 2.61 -8.04
N LYS A 379 -18.56 2.79 -6.74
CA LYS A 379 -18.97 3.98 -5.99
C LYS A 379 -17.77 4.74 -5.46
N HIS A 380 -17.92 6.04 -5.42
CA HIS A 380 -17.02 7.00 -4.77
C HIS A 380 -17.73 7.64 -3.58
N ILE A 381 -16.99 7.84 -2.48
CA ILE A 381 -17.40 8.69 -1.38
C ILE A 381 -16.25 9.63 -1.00
N GLY A 382 -16.58 10.89 -0.77
CA GLY A 382 -15.64 11.91 -0.27
C GLY A 382 -16.15 12.46 1.04
N PHE A 383 -15.29 12.50 2.06
CA PHE A 383 -15.54 13.12 3.36
C PHE A 383 -14.77 14.43 3.44
N ASP A 384 -15.47 15.53 3.62
CA ASP A 384 -14.90 16.88 3.71
C ASP A 384 -14.67 17.28 5.16
N TYR A 385 -13.48 17.79 5.44
CA TYR A 385 -13.07 18.19 6.79
C TYR A 385 -12.60 19.62 6.82
N THR A 386 -12.87 20.30 7.93
CA THR A 386 -12.46 21.68 8.19
C THR A 386 -11.79 21.80 9.56
N HIS A 387 -10.97 22.84 9.75
CA HIS A 387 -10.29 23.11 11.01
C HIS A 387 -10.33 24.61 11.34
N PRO A 388 -10.61 25.00 12.62
CA PRO A 388 -10.74 26.42 12.98
C PRO A 388 -9.48 27.27 12.71
N LYS A 389 -8.29 26.70 12.86
CA LYS A 389 -7.01 27.38 12.57
C LYS A 389 -6.79 27.59 11.06
N TYR A 390 -7.42 26.77 10.21
CA TYR A 390 -7.32 26.82 8.75
C TYR A 390 -8.72 26.85 8.14
N PRO A 391 -9.52 27.92 8.35
CA PRO A 391 -10.94 27.95 7.96
C PRO A 391 -11.13 27.88 6.44
N ASP A 392 -10.13 28.29 5.67
CA ASP A 392 -10.15 28.30 4.21
C ASP A 392 -9.49 27.06 3.58
N LEU A 393 -8.92 26.17 4.38
CA LEU A 393 -8.34 24.91 3.90
C LEU A 393 -9.36 23.79 3.98
N ALA A 394 -9.80 23.29 2.84
CA ALA A 394 -10.61 22.09 2.75
C ALA A 394 -9.71 20.86 2.59
N VAL A 395 -9.92 19.85 3.44
CA VAL A 395 -9.29 18.53 3.33
C VAL A 395 -10.38 17.52 3.02
N THR A 396 -10.23 16.76 1.93
CA THR A 396 -11.18 15.70 1.59
C THR A 396 -10.46 14.34 1.59
N VAL A 397 -11.02 13.38 2.31
CA VAL A 397 -10.60 11.98 2.26
C VAL A 397 -11.54 11.24 1.32
N HIS A 398 -10.99 10.62 0.31
CA HIS A 398 -11.74 9.94 -0.75
C HIS A 398 -11.60 8.43 -0.64
N TYR A 399 -12.69 7.73 -0.94
CA TYR A 399 -12.73 6.28 -1.10
C TYR A 399 -13.43 5.92 -2.40
N GLU A 400 -12.94 4.87 -3.06
CA GLU A 400 -13.65 4.19 -4.15
C GLU A 400 -13.74 2.71 -3.84
N ILE A 401 -14.89 2.11 -4.15
CA ILE A 401 -15.10 0.66 -4.12
C ILE A 401 -15.52 0.20 -5.53
N TYR A 402 -14.98 -0.93 -5.97
CA TYR A 402 -15.07 -1.39 -7.37
C TYR A 402 -16.02 -2.56 -7.50
N ASP A 403 -16.90 -2.55 -8.53
CA ASP A 403 -17.85 -3.63 -8.76
C ASP A 403 -17.14 -4.95 -9.13
N GLY A 404 -17.57 -6.06 -8.53
CA GLY A 404 -17.14 -7.42 -8.87
C GLY A 404 -15.74 -7.82 -8.43
N ILE A 405 -15.08 -7.04 -7.54
CA ILE A 405 -13.77 -7.33 -6.97
C ILE A 405 -13.69 -6.79 -5.54
N PRO A 406 -13.08 -7.51 -4.56
CA PRO A 406 -12.98 -7.04 -3.17
C PRO A 406 -11.92 -5.94 -3.00
N LEU A 407 -12.06 -4.83 -3.72
CA LEU A 407 -11.08 -3.77 -3.83
C LEU A 407 -11.65 -2.43 -3.40
N ILE A 408 -10.90 -1.73 -2.54
CA ILE A 408 -11.14 -0.34 -2.13
C ILE A 408 -9.91 0.48 -2.47
N SER A 409 -10.07 1.75 -2.84
CA SER A 409 -8.95 2.69 -2.91
C SER A 409 -9.19 3.91 -2.05
N LYS A 410 -8.10 4.55 -1.60
CA LYS A 410 -8.11 5.75 -0.77
C LYS A 410 -7.05 6.75 -1.20
N TRP A 411 -7.37 8.05 -1.09
CA TRP A 411 -6.44 9.18 -1.24
C TRP A 411 -6.99 10.41 -0.54
N ILE A 412 -6.15 11.43 -0.38
CA ILE A 412 -6.56 12.72 0.18
C ILE A 412 -6.35 13.86 -0.83
N THR A 413 -7.21 14.88 -0.75
CA THR A 413 -7.01 16.14 -1.45
C THR A 413 -7.06 17.31 -0.46
N LEU A 414 -6.23 18.31 -0.71
CA LEU A 414 -6.23 19.56 0.01
C LEU A 414 -6.49 20.70 -0.98
N LYS A 415 -7.34 21.64 -0.61
CA LYS A 415 -7.61 22.85 -1.40
C LYS A 415 -7.55 24.07 -0.50
N ASN A 416 -6.62 24.97 -0.80
CA ASN A 416 -6.53 26.27 -0.11
C ASN A 416 -7.45 27.28 -0.84
N ASN A 417 -8.59 27.58 -0.25
CA ASN A 417 -9.55 28.58 -0.78
C ASN A 417 -9.24 29.99 -0.26
N GLY A 418 -8.25 30.13 0.63
CA GLY A 418 -7.80 31.39 1.21
C GLY A 418 -6.74 32.10 0.39
N GLN A 419 -6.33 33.28 0.88
CA GLN A 419 -5.30 34.10 0.25
C GLN A 419 -3.90 33.82 0.81
N LYS A 420 -3.80 33.26 2.04
CA LYS A 420 -2.55 32.93 2.70
C LYS A 420 -2.07 31.58 2.23
N ALA A 421 -0.81 31.49 1.80
CA ALA A 421 -0.18 30.22 1.47
C ALA A 421 -0.05 29.33 2.70
N VAL A 422 -0.21 28.02 2.52
CA VAL A 422 -0.05 26.98 3.54
C VAL A 422 0.95 25.95 3.01
N VAL A 423 1.88 25.52 3.83
CA VAL A 423 2.87 24.48 3.45
C VAL A 423 2.43 23.12 3.99
N LEU A 424 2.18 22.18 3.08
CA LEU A 424 2.03 20.76 3.42
C LEU A 424 3.43 20.13 3.47
N ASN A 425 3.94 19.89 4.68
CA ASN A 425 5.27 19.32 4.88
C ASN A 425 5.28 17.80 4.66
N SER A 426 4.32 17.10 5.26
CA SER A 426 4.17 15.64 5.16
C SER A 426 2.71 15.21 5.35
N PHE A 427 2.41 13.96 5.05
CA PHE A 427 1.09 13.36 5.27
C PHE A 427 1.17 11.84 5.40
N LYS A 428 0.17 11.26 6.05
CA LYS A 428 -0.18 9.84 5.96
C LYS A 428 -1.59 9.77 5.36
N SER A 429 -1.74 9.08 4.24
CA SER A 429 -3.01 8.98 3.53
C SER A 429 -3.88 7.80 3.96
N GLU A 430 -3.27 6.76 4.57
CA GLU A 430 -3.97 5.63 5.18
C GLU A 430 -3.31 5.27 6.51
N ILE A 431 -4.14 4.96 7.51
CA ILE A 431 -3.71 4.50 8.83
C ILE A 431 -4.73 3.48 9.32
N LEU A 432 -4.36 2.20 9.39
CA LEU A 432 -5.24 1.12 9.84
C LEU A 432 -4.57 0.27 10.92
N ALA A 433 -5.20 0.17 12.08
CA ALA A 433 -4.84 -0.79 13.11
C ALA A 433 -5.48 -2.14 12.76
N MET A 434 -4.72 -2.97 12.04
CA MET A 434 -5.18 -4.24 11.49
C MET A 434 -5.11 -5.36 12.53
N VAL A 435 -5.96 -6.37 12.38
CA VAL A 435 -5.82 -7.64 13.11
C VAL A 435 -4.53 -8.29 12.65
N GLU A 436 -3.71 -8.72 13.60
CA GLU A 436 -2.44 -9.39 13.32
C GLU A 436 -2.63 -10.74 12.62
N ALA A 437 -1.68 -11.10 11.76
CA ALA A 437 -1.69 -12.40 11.07
C ALA A 437 -1.36 -13.55 12.02
N GLU A 438 -0.50 -13.30 13.02
CA GLU A 438 -0.06 -14.29 13.99
C GLU A 438 0.17 -13.64 15.36
N SER A 439 0.04 -14.47 16.42
CA SER A 439 0.27 -14.08 17.79
C SER A 439 1.47 -14.84 18.33
N ALA A 440 2.64 -14.22 18.36
CA ALA A 440 3.91 -14.81 18.78
C ALA A 440 4.67 -13.92 19.75
N VAL A 441 5.47 -14.54 20.62
CA VAL A 441 6.30 -13.84 21.62
C VAL A 441 7.74 -13.70 21.20
N GLU A 442 8.12 -14.31 20.09
CA GLU A 442 9.45 -14.24 19.50
C GLU A 442 9.78 -12.86 18.94
N LYS A 443 11.05 -12.66 18.64
CA LYS A 443 11.48 -11.42 17.95
C LYS A 443 10.86 -11.35 16.55
N GLN A 444 10.43 -10.17 16.19
CA GLN A 444 9.68 -9.81 14.97
C GLN A 444 10.28 -10.26 13.62
N LYS A 445 11.52 -10.72 13.57
CA LYS A 445 12.13 -11.10 12.29
C LYS A 445 11.38 -12.27 11.65
N GLY A 446 10.70 -11.97 10.53
CA GLY A 446 9.94 -12.94 9.78
C GLY A 446 8.45 -13.06 10.14
N TRP A 447 7.92 -12.19 11.00
CA TRP A 447 6.48 -12.14 11.26
C TRP A 447 5.69 -11.81 10.00
N GLU A 448 4.58 -12.50 9.81
CA GLU A 448 3.67 -12.23 8.70
C GLU A 448 2.90 -10.93 8.91
N THR A 449 2.68 -10.21 7.82
CA THR A 449 1.77 -9.06 7.81
C THR A 449 0.32 -9.53 7.63
N PRO A 450 -0.69 -8.72 8.02
CA PRO A 450 -2.09 -9.03 7.78
C PRO A 450 -2.39 -9.46 6.35
N ASN A 451 -3.35 -10.37 6.17
CA ASN A 451 -3.65 -11.02 4.88
C ASN A 451 -4.41 -10.10 3.91
N ILE A 452 -3.76 -9.03 3.50
CA ILE A 452 -4.28 -8.00 2.61
C ILE A 452 -3.21 -7.56 1.61
N HIS A 453 -3.59 -7.34 0.35
CA HIS A 453 -2.76 -6.65 -0.62
C HIS A 453 -2.94 -5.14 -0.47
N VAL A 454 -1.83 -4.42 -0.31
CA VAL A 454 -1.82 -2.96 -0.27
C VAL A 454 -0.78 -2.45 -1.26
N GLU A 455 -1.20 -1.63 -2.21
CA GLU A 455 -0.33 -1.07 -3.24
C GLU A 455 -0.71 0.38 -3.54
N SER A 456 0.28 1.17 -3.97
CA SER A 456 0.07 2.58 -4.36
C SER A 456 0.60 2.87 -5.77
N ASP A 457 0.16 3.98 -6.36
CA ASP A 457 0.73 4.49 -7.60
C ASP A 457 2.04 5.28 -7.37
N TYR A 458 2.49 5.45 -6.12
CA TYR A 458 3.80 6.01 -5.80
C TYR A 458 4.87 4.93 -5.86
N ALA A 459 5.42 4.72 -7.03
CA ALA A 459 6.38 3.67 -7.30
C ALA A 459 7.60 4.23 -8.02
N PHE A 460 8.78 3.68 -7.69
CA PHE A 460 10.07 3.95 -8.32
C PHE A 460 10.97 2.71 -8.29
N HIS A 461 11.93 2.70 -9.21
CA HIS A 461 13.17 1.95 -9.12
C HIS A 461 13.01 0.50 -8.64
N SER A 462 12.19 -0.27 -9.32
CA SER A 462 12.19 -1.73 -9.17
C SER A 462 11.35 -2.42 -10.24
N MET A 463 11.75 -3.63 -10.57
CA MET A 463 10.99 -4.54 -11.43
C MET A 463 10.00 -5.39 -10.63
N SER A 464 9.85 -5.14 -9.31
CA SER A 464 8.90 -5.84 -8.43
C SER A 464 8.07 -4.85 -7.62
N MET A 465 6.80 -5.17 -7.39
CA MET A 465 5.88 -4.35 -6.60
C MET A 465 6.43 -4.07 -5.20
N LYS A 466 6.88 -5.11 -4.50
CA LYS A 466 7.39 -5.02 -3.14
C LYS A 466 8.50 -3.97 -2.97
N ASN A 467 9.41 -3.88 -3.93
CA ASN A 467 10.54 -2.95 -3.86
C ASN A 467 10.21 -1.57 -4.43
N ALA A 468 9.27 -1.48 -5.38
CA ALA A 468 8.83 -0.21 -5.96
C ALA A 468 7.89 0.58 -5.04
N ASN A 469 7.08 -0.12 -4.24
CA ASN A 469 6.04 0.45 -3.39
C ASN A 469 6.64 1.02 -2.10
N LYS A 470 7.16 2.24 -2.15
CA LYS A 470 7.93 2.87 -1.07
C LYS A 470 7.08 3.55 0.02
N VAL A 471 5.77 3.57 -0.13
CA VAL A 471 4.87 4.31 0.78
C VAL A 471 4.03 3.42 1.68
N VAL A 472 3.99 2.12 1.45
CA VAL A 472 3.27 1.17 2.30
C VAL A 472 4.20 0.66 3.38
N HIS A 473 3.87 0.96 4.63
CA HIS A 473 4.65 0.58 5.79
C HIS A 473 3.80 -0.24 6.76
N TRP A 474 4.34 -1.36 7.19
CA TRP A 474 3.79 -2.14 8.28
C TRP A 474 4.60 -1.84 9.53
N GLU A 475 3.99 -1.05 10.42
CA GLU A 475 4.64 -0.50 11.61
C GLU A 475 4.19 -1.24 12.86
N LYS A 476 4.97 -1.11 13.90
CA LYS A 476 4.56 -1.48 15.25
C LYS A 476 3.47 -0.52 15.74
N ASP A 477 2.42 -1.04 16.35
CA ASP A 477 1.43 -0.18 16.98
C ASP A 477 1.74 -0.04 18.48
N PRO A 478 2.18 1.14 18.94
CA PRO A 478 2.50 1.35 20.36
C PRO A 478 1.27 1.29 21.26
N ARG A 479 0.05 1.30 20.70
CA ARG A 479 -1.20 1.16 21.43
C ARG A 479 -1.63 -0.30 21.59
N TYR A 480 -1.03 -1.21 20.81
CA TYR A 480 -1.33 -2.64 20.88
C TYR A 480 -0.55 -3.27 22.03
N THR A 481 -1.24 -3.46 23.16
CA THR A 481 -0.65 -3.85 24.44
C THR A 481 -1.07 -5.25 24.91
N SER A 482 -1.41 -6.15 23.99
CA SER A 482 -1.71 -7.54 24.32
C SER A 482 -0.47 -8.27 24.82
N GLN A 483 -0.66 -9.42 25.48
CA GLN A 483 0.44 -10.24 26.00
C GLN A 483 1.30 -10.85 24.85
N ALA A 484 0.70 -11.15 23.72
CA ALA A 484 1.40 -11.58 22.51
C ALA A 484 2.30 -10.48 21.94
N SER A 485 1.95 -9.23 22.17
CA SER A 485 2.68 -8.04 21.72
C SER A 485 3.35 -7.27 22.86
N TYR A 486 3.71 -7.92 23.98
CA TYR A 486 4.32 -7.20 25.11
C TYR A 486 5.64 -6.46 24.76
N LEU A 487 6.32 -6.86 23.72
CA LEU A 487 7.48 -6.16 23.16
C LEU A 487 7.07 -5.02 22.21
N LEU A 488 5.78 -4.81 21.98
CA LEU A 488 5.24 -3.83 21.04
C LEU A 488 5.89 -3.92 19.65
N SER A 489 6.08 -5.16 19.17
CA SER A 489 6.83 -5.41 17.93
C SER A 489 6.00 -5.97 16.78
N THR A 490 4.72 -6.30 17.00
CA THR A 490 3.83 -6.85 15.96
C THR A 490 3.59 -5.82 14.84
N PRO A 491 3.93 -6.12 13.58
CA PRO A 491 3.81 -5.19 12.46
C PRO A 491 2.39 -5.17 11.88
N CYS A 492 1.42 -4.73 12.66
CA CYS A 492 -0.01 -4.73 12.31
C CYS A 492 -0.65 -3.34 12.24
N LEU A 493 0.15 -2.28 12.28
CA LEU A 493 -0.28 -0.93 11.96
C LEU A 493 0.13 -0.61 10.51
N LEU A 494 -0.85 -0.52 9.63
CA LEU A 494 -0.62 -0.04 8.27
C LEU A 494 -0.51 1.47 8.27
N GLU A 495 0.57 2.02 7.73
CA GLU A 495 0.73 3.44 7.44
C GLU A 495 1.15 3.64 5.99
N CYS A 496 0.39 4.47 5.24
CA CYS A 496 0.77 4.86 3.89
C CYS A 496 1.27 6.31 3.90
N LYS A 497 2.60 6.47 3.84
CA LYS A 497 3.32 7.75 3.99
C LYS A 497 4.51 7.83 3.05
N LEU A 498 4.88 9.05 2.65
CA LEU A 498 6.09 9.27 1.85
C LEU A 498 7.35 9.01 2.69
N PRO A 499 8.44 8.51 2.08
CA PRO A 499 9.74 8.49 2.73
C PRO A 499 10.25 9.90 3.09
N ILE A 500 9.94 10.90 2.25
CA ILE A 500 10.28 12.31 2.45
C ILE A 500 9.28 13.22 1.74
N GLY A 501 8.95 14.35 2.32
CA GLY A 501 8.11 15.38 1.74
C GLY A 501 6.60 15.15 1.87
N PRO A 502 5.81 15.82 1.02
CA PRO A 502 6.14 16.48 -0.26
C PRO A 502 6.64 17.91 -0.15
N ASN A 503 6.62 18.52 1.03
CA ASN A 503 6.96 19.93 1.30
C ASN A 503 6.37 20.92 0.25
N LYS A 504 5.06 20.75 0.00
CA LYS A 504 4.32 21.45 -1.05
C LYS A 504 3.68 22.72 -0.51
N THR A 505 4.05 23.87 -1.07
CA THR A 505 3.31 25.13 -0.83
C THR A 505 1.99 25.10 -1.61
N LEU A 506 0.90 25.38 -0.91
CA LEU A 506 -0.44 25.61 -1.44
C LEU A 506 -0.72 27.10 -1.43
N ASP A 507 -0.47 27.76 -2.54
CA ASP A 507 -0.78 29.18 -2.72
C ASP A 507 -2.30 29.40 -2.73
N ALA A 508 -2.76 30.65 -2.89
CA ALA A 508 -4.17 30.97 -3.03
C ALA A 508 -4.81 30.15 -4.15
N ASN A 509 -5.91 29.47 -3.86
CA ASN A 509 -6.60 28.49 -4.72
C ASN A 509 -5.76 27.26 -5.11
N GLY A 510 -4.59 27.07 -4.47
CA GLY A 510 -3.71 25.92 -4.68
C GLY A 510 -4.37 24.62 -4.25
N THR A 511 -4.09 23.56 -5.01
CA THR A 511 -4.59 22.20 -4.73
C THR A 511 -3.44 21.22 -4.58
N PHE A 512 -3.69 20.17 -3.80
CA PHE A 512 -2.83 19.02 -3.66
C PHE A 512 -3.68 17.76 -3.72
N GLN A 513 -3.15 16.72 -4.35
CA GLN A 513 -3.69 15.37 -4.30
C GLN A 513 -2.55 14.41 -3.95
N SER A 514 -2.77 13.56 -2.96
CA SER A 514 -1.82 12.52 -2.57
C SER A 514 -1.68 11.44 -3.66
N PHE A 515 -0.73 10.53 -3.49
CA PHE A 515 -0.79 9.23 -4.14
C PHE A 515 -2.08 8.50 -3.73
N ARG A 516 -2.49 7.53 -4.56
CA ARG A 516 -3.64 6.66 -4.28
C ARG A 516 -3.15 5.32 -3.77
N VAL A 517 -3.84 4.78 -2.78
CA VAL A 517 -3.62 3.44 -2.22
C VAL A 517 -4.78 2.55 -2.63
N TRP A 518 -4.50 1.28 -2.95
CA TRP A 518 -5.49 0.23 -3.18
C TRP A 518 -5.31 -0.85 -2.14
N GLU A 519 -6.43 -1.33 -1.60
CA GLU A 519 -6.54 -2.27 -0.51
C GLU A 519 -7.46 -3.41 -0.94
N MET A 520 -6.94 -4.64 -0.92
CA MET A 520 -7.69 -5.83 -1.35
C MET A 520 -7.45 -6.97 -0.37
N PRO A 521 -8.41 -7.25 0.53
CA PRO A 521 -8.32 -8.40 1.42
C PRO A 521 -8.26 -9.71 0.65
N PHE A 522 -7.37 -10.60 1.05
CA PHE A 522 -7.32 -11.96 0.53
C PHE A 522 -8.24 -12.87 1.36
N ASP A 523 -8.89 -13.81 0.70
CA ASP A 523 -9.73 -14.84 1.34
C ASP A 523 -8.95 -16.13 1.62
N SER A 524 -7.68 -16.18 1.27
CA SER A 524 -6.82 -17.36 1.41
C SER A 524 -5.36 -16.97 1.59
N HIS A 525 -4.58 -17.85 2.21
CA HIS A 525 -3.11 -17.77 2.25
C HIS A 525 -2.46 -18.48 1.05
N ASP A 526 -3.24 -19.18 0.22
CA ASP A 526 -2.74 -19.87 -0.98
C ASP A 526 -2.13 -18.89 -1.99
N LYS A 527 -0.88 -19.15 -2.36
CA LYS A 527 -0.10 -18.28 -3.25
C LYS A 527 -0.75 -18.14 -4.63
N GLN A 528 -1.33 -19.24 -5.17
CA GLN A 528 -1.98 -19.22 -6.46
C GLN A 528 -3.24 -18.35 -6.43
N ARG A 529 -4.05 -18.48 -5.39
CA ARG A 529 -5.26 -17.69 -5.23
C ARG A 529 -4.94 -16.20 -5.06
N LYS A 530 -3.93 -15.86 -4.26
CA LYS A 530 -3.45 -14.46 -4.15
C LYS A 530 -2.98 -13.88 -5.49
N ALA A 531 -2.30 -14.69 -6.32
CA ALA A 531 -1.91 -14.28 -7.66
C ALA A 531 -3.11 -13.93 -8.56
N LEU A 532 -4.17 -14.73 -8.51
CA LEU A 532 -5.39 -14.45 -9.28
C LEU A 532 -6.07 -13.15 -8.80
N TYR A 533 -6.07 -12.87 -7.50
CA TYR A 533 -6.57 -11.60 -6.95
C TYR A 533 -5.80 -10.39 -7.50
N THR A 534 -4.48 -10.40 -7.43
CA THR A 534 -3.64 -9.29 -7.92
C THR A 534 -3.74 -9.12 -9.42
N ASN A 535 -3.79 -10.22 -10.17
CA ASN A 535 -3.99 -10.19 -11.62
C ASN A 535 -5.35 -9.55 -11.99
N ALA A 536 -6.42 -9.91 -11.28
CA ALA A 536 -7.75 -9.31 -11.48
C ALA A 536 -7.76 -7.82 -11.10
N MET A 537 -7.02 -7.42 -10.05
CA MET A 537 -6.87 -6.02 -9.68
C MET A 537 -6.25 -5.20 -10.82
N TYR A 538 -5.10 -5.63 -11.36
CA TYR A 538 -4.46 -4.90 -12.45
C TYR A 538 -5.34 -4.82 -13.69
N ALA A 539 -5.95 -5.92 -14.09
CA ALA A 539 -6.88 -5.94 -15.21
C ALA A 539 -8.03 -4.94 -15.02
N LYS A 540 -8.51 -4.76 -13.80
CA LYS A 540 -9.62 -3.86 -13.45
C LYS A 540 -9.21 -2.39 -13.42
N ILE A 541 -8.15 -2.04 -12.68
CA ILE A 541 -7.81 -0.63 -12.38
C ILE A 541 -6.74 -0.03 -13.30
N ALA A 542 -6.01 -0.89 -14.03
CA ALA A 542 -5.00 -0.53 -15.00
C ALA A 542 -5.19 -1.30 -16.33
N PRO A 543 -6.35 -1.22 -16.99
CA PRO A 543 -6.71 -2.09 -18.13
C PRO A 543 -5.74 -1.98 -19.32
N TRP A 544 -4.95 -0.91 -19.45
CA TRP A 544 -3.89 -0.75 -20.44
C TRP A 544 -2.79 -1.82 -20.35
N VAL A 545 -2.59 -2.45 -19.17
CA VAL A 545 -1.60 -3.52 -19.01
C VAL A 545 -1.98 -4.81 -19.77
N THR A 546 -3.22 -4.92 -20.19
CA THR A 546 -3.73 -6.07 -20.96
C THR A 546 -3.50 -5.96 -22.46
N GLU A 547 -2.97 -4.82 -22.95
CA GLU A 547 -2.45 -4.73 -24.32
C GLU A 547 -1.24 -5.65 -24.49
N ASN A 548 -1.19 -6.42 -25.57
CA ASN A 548 -0.07 -7.30 -25.86
C ASN A 548 0.24 -7.40 -27.36
N PRO A 549 0.74 -6.32 -28.00
CA PRO A 549 1.13 -6.34 -29.41
C PRO A 549 2.37 -7.20 -29.65
N LEU A 550 2.46 -7.82 -30.83
CA LEU A 550 3.66 -8.53 -31.29
C LEU A 550 4.65 -7.55 -31.89
N PHE A 551 5.91 -7.53 -31.43
CA PHE A 551 6.89 -6.58 -31.94
C PHE A 551 8.29 -7.15 -32.19
N LEU A 552 9.01 -6.51 -33.13
CA LEU A 552 10.43 -6.71 -33.39
C LEU A 552 11.25 -5.57 -32.78
N HIS A 553 12.33 -5.89 -32.06
CA HIS A 553 13.33 -4.93 -31.60
C HIS A 553 14.44 -4.78 -32.64
N LEU A 554 14.46 -3.63 -33.32
CA LEU A 554 15.42 -3.31 -34.36
C LEU A 554 16.55 -2.42 -33.82
N THR A 555 17.80 -2.72 -34.16
CA THR A 555 18.99 -2.03 -33.65
C THR A 555 19.62 -1.08 -34.66
N THR A 556 18.85 -0.52 -35.56
CA THR A 556 19.32 0.45 -36.60
C THR A 556 18.24 1.48 -36.87
N THR A 557 18.65 2.66 -37.32
CA THR A 557 17.80 3.72 -37.91
C THR A 557 18.07 3.94 -39.39
N ASP A 558 18.72 3.00 -40.05
CA ASP A 558 18.88 3.01 -41.52
C ASP A 558 17.50 2.81 -42.17
N ASP A 559 17.13 3.72 -43.06
CA ASP A 559 15.77 3.82 -43.62
C ASP A 559 15.36 2.55 -44.35
N ASP A 560 16.26 1.96 -45.16
CA ASP A 560 15.93 0.76 -45.96
C ASP A 560 15.79 -0.46 -45.06
N LYS A 561 16.62 -0.58 -44.04
CA LYS A 561 16.53 -1.68 -43.06
C LYS A 561 15.30 -1.56 -42.17
N VAL A 562 14.92 -0.34 -41.78
CA VAL A 562 13.68 -0.10 -41.02
C VAL A 562 12.46 -0.46 -41.86
N LYS A 563 12.40 -0.02 -43.12
CA LYS A 563 11.32 -0.39 -44.04
C LYS A 563 11.24 -1.88 -44.29
N ALA A 564 12.37 -2.54 -44.52
CA ALA A 564 12.41 -4.00 -44.68
C ALA A 564 11.90 -4.76 -43.43
N ALA A 565 12.26 -4.28 -42.23
CA ALA A 565 11.73 -4.85 -40.97
C ALA A 565 10.21 -4.63 -40.80
N ILE A 566 9.70 -3.46 -41.20
CA ILE A 566 8.26 -3.16 -41.23
C ILE A 566 7.53 -4.09 -42.19
N ASP A 567 8.05 -4.31 -43.40
CA ASP A 567 7.48 -5.20 -44.39
C ASP A 567 7.46 -6.66 -43.89
N GLN A 568 8.55 -7.13 -43.25
CA GLN A 568 8.56 -8.45 -42.62
C GLN A 568 7.55 -8.60 -41.47
N CYS A 569 7.35 -7.56 -40.65
CA CYS A 569 6.31 -7.54 -39.64
C CYS A 569 4.91 -7.69 -40.27
N ALA A 570 4.63 -6.91 -41.31
CA ALA A 570 3.34 -6.96 -41.99
C ALA A 570 3.08 -8.35 -42.65
N GLU A 571 4.09 -8.94 -43.30
CA GLU A 571 3.99 -10.24 -43.94
C GLU A 571 3.79 -11.41 -42.95
N THR A 572 4.35 -11.30 -41.75
CA THR A 572 4.30 -12.37 -40.74
C THR A 572 3.20 -12.18 -39.70
N GLY A 573 2.46 -11.09 -39.76
CA GLY A 573 1.39 -10.78 -38.81
C GLY A 573 1.87 -10.19 -37.50
N TYR A 574 3.12 -9.69 -37.41
CA TYR A 574 3.57 -8.82 -36.32
C TYR A 574 2.85 -7.48 -36.39
N GLU A 575 2.90 -6.71 -35.31
CA GLU A 575 2.05 -5.52 -35.15
C GLU A 575 2.87 -4.25 -34.93
N MET A 576 4.20 -4.37 -34.58
CA MET A 576 5.01 -3.24 -34.22
C MET A 576 6.52 -3.48 -34.48
N VAL A 577 7.23 -2.39 -34.77
CA VAL A 577 8.70 -2.33 -34.77
C VAL A 577 9.13 -1.32 -33.71
N ILE A 578 10.10 -1.67 -32.86
CA ILE A 578 10.71 -0.78 -31.87
C ILE A 578 12.17 -0.53 -32.26
N LEU A 579 12.52 0.73 -32.49
CA LEU A 579 13.91 1.17 -32.63
C LEU A 579 14.57 1.17 -31.25
N SER A 580 15.17 0.04 -30.88
CA SER A 580 15.64 -0.27 -29.55
C SER A 580 16.97 0.40 -29.17
N PHE A 581 17.48 0.14 -27.98
CA PHE A 581 18.80 0.55 -27.52
C PHE A 581 19.87 0.20 -28.55
N GLY A 582 20.77 1.16 -28.83
CA GLY A 582 21.86 1.00 -29.83
C GLY A 582 21.41 1.19 -31.27
N SER A 583 20.16 1.52 -31.55
CA SER A 583 19.69 1.83 -32.93
C SER A 583 20.24 3.16 -33.46
N GLY A 584 20.62 4.08 -32.60
CA GLY A 584 21.00 5.43 -32.93
C GLY A 584 19.83 6.43 -32.96
N LEU A 585 18.64 6.03 -32.56
CA LEU A 585 17.50 6.94 -32.40
C LEU A 585 17.80 7.98 -31.31
N ASN A 586 17.57 9.25 -31.62
CA ASN A 586 17.66 10.34 -30.66
C ASN A 586 16.35 11.14 -30.63
N MET A 587 15.48 10.86 -29.64
CA MET A 587 14.19 11.56 -29.46
C MET A 587 14.36 12.97 -28.89
N GLU A 588 15.55 13.33 -28.37
CA GLU A 588 15.81 14.67 -27.83
C GLU A 588 16.25 15.65 -28.94
N ASP A 589 16.57 15.15 -30.15
CA ASP A 589 16.87 15.96 -31.33
C ASP A 589 15.58 16.36 -32.06
N LEU A 590 15.17 17.61 -31.91
CA LEU A 590 14.00 18.19 -32.56
C LEU A 590 14.32 18.92 -33.87
N SER A 591 15.53 18.73 -34.44
CA SER A 591 15.88 19.29 -35.74
C SER A 591 14.86 18.86 -36.80
N LYS A 592 14.67 19.74 -37.79
CA LYS A 592 13.71 19.48 -38.86
C LYS A 592 14.01 18.16 -39.58
N SER A 593 15.30 17.91 -39.89
CA SER A 593 15.73 16.67 -40.56
C SER A 593 15.45 15.42 -39.77
N ASN A 594 15.66 15.43 -38.43
CA ASN A 594 15.39 14.30 -37.54
C ASN A 594 13.88 14.00 -37.46
N ILE A 595 13.08 15.05 -37.27
CA ILE A 595 11.61 14.92 -37.20
C ILE A 595 11.03 14.40 -38.53
N GLU A 596 11.46 14.97 -39.66
CA GLU A 596 10.98 14.57 -41.01
C GLU A 596 11.36 13.12 -41.33
N LYS A 597 12.57 12.68 -40.99
CA LYS A 597 13.03 11.31 -41.15
C LYS A 597 12.13 10.32 -40.38
N PHE A 598 11.96 10.53 -39.08
CA PHE A 598 11.22 9.58 -38.25
C PHE A 598 9.72 9.66 -38.49
N LYS A 599 9.19 10.82 -38.88
CA LYS A 599 7.80 10.92 -39.35
C LYS A 599 7.60 10.08 -40.62
N ALA A 600 8.49 10.19 -41.62
CA ALA A 600 8.37 9.41 -42.85
C ALA A 600 8.42 7.90 -42.63
N LEU A 601 9.24 7.43 -41.65
CA LEU A 601 9.28 6.03 -41.25
C LEU A 601 8.01 5.58 -40.51
N ALA A 602 7.46 6.43 -39.64
CA ALA A 602 6.19 6.16 -38.96
C ALA A 602 5.03 6.12 -39.94
N ASP A 603 4.95 7.11 -40.89
CA ASP A 603 3.92 7.13 -41.91
C ASP A 603 4.02 5.86 -42.81
N TYR A 604 5.22 5.40 -43.12
CA TYR A 604 5.42 4.14 -43.85
C TYR A 604 4.93 2.93 -43.07
N ALA A 605 5.29 2.83 -41.78
CA ALA A 605 4.81 1.74 -40.91
C ALA A 605 3.27 1.73 -40.84
N HIS A 606 2.65 2.89 -40.59
CA HIS A 606 1.20 3.03 -40.53
C HIS A 606 0.52 2.64 -41.85
N SER A 607 1.13 2.96 -43.02
CA SER A 607 0.61 2.54 -44.32
C SER A 607 0.56 1.01 -44.50
N LYS A 608 1.36 0.28 -43.72
CA LYS A 608 1.39 -1.19 -43.69
C LYS A 608 0.58 -1.77 -42.52
N GLY A 609 -0.08 -0.95 -41.70
CA GLY A 609 -0.78 -1.36 -40.47
C GLY A 609 0.15 -1.77 -39.32
N ILE A 610 1.41 -1.29 -39.34
CA ILE A 610 2.44 -1.55 -38.33
C ILE A 610 2.67 -0.28 -37.52
N GLU A 611 2.75 -0.42 -36.20
CA GLU A 611 3.15 0.67 -35.30
C GLU A 611 4.67 0.81 -35.23
N LEU A 612 5.17 2.04 -35.00
CA LEU A 612 6.59 2.32 -34.82
C LEU A 612 6.86 2.91 -33.44
N GLY A 613 7.73 2.26 -32.69
CA GLY A 613 8.18 2.71 -31.37
C GLY A 613 9.67 2.97 -31.31
N GLY A 614 10.11 3.51 -30.17
CA GLY A 614 11.53 3.80 -29.99
C GLY A 614 11.96 3.86 -28.54
N TYR A 615 13.26 3.76 -28.34
CA TYR A 615 13.96 3.75 -27.07
C TYR A 615 14.45 5.13 -26.67
N SER A 616 14.33 5.49 -25.39
CA SER A 616 15.00 6.63 -24.77
C SER A 616 15.50 6.26 -23.36
N LEU A 617 16.71 6.72 -23.03
CA LEU A 617 17.33 6.53 -21.71
C LEU A 617 17.15 7.79 -20.86
N LEU A 618 16.43 7.66 -19.72
CA LEU A 618 16.16 8.79 -18.83
C LEU A 618 17.32 9.04 -17.85
N SER A 619 17.88 8.01 -17.25
CA SER A 619 18.87 8.10 -16.17
C SER A 619 20.04 7.13 -16.42
N SER A 620 20.97 6.99 -15.46
CA SER A 620 22.21 6.22 -15.58
C SER A 620 23.08 6.72 -16.73
N ARG A 621 23.10 8.03 -16.92
CA ARG A 621 23.91 8.69 -17.94
C ARG A 621 24.41 10.04 -17.44
N TRP A 622 25.53 10.45 -17.96
CA TRP A 622 26.10 11.77 -17.74
C TRP A 622 25.50 12.77 -18.72
N ILE A 623 25.07 13.90 -18.23
CA ILE A 623 24.63 15.06 -19.03
C ILE A 623 25.59 16.23 -18.79
N SER A 624 25.57 16.81 -17.60
CA SER A 624 26.53 17.82 -17.13
C SER A 624 26.55 17.89 -15.61
N GLU A 625 27.54 18.59 -15.08
CA GLU A 625 27.63 18.80 -13.62
C GLU A 625 26.47 19.57 -13.02
N GLU A 626 25.91 20.54 -13.75
CA GLU A 626 24.89 21.45 -13.25
C GLU A 626 23.53 20.76 -13.08
N VAL A 627 23.29 19.66 -13.80
CA VAL A 627 21.99 18.98 -13.82
C VAL A 627 21.96 17.66 -13.05
N ASP A 628 23.12 17.16 -12.61
CA ASP A 628 23.19 15.92 -11.87
C ASP A 628 22.62 16.08 -10.44
N VAL A 629 22.07 15.00 -9.86
CA VAL A 629 21.55 15.04 -8.48
C VAL A 629 22.68 15.27 -7.49
N ILE A 630 22.36 15.94 -6.39
CA ILE A 630 23.24 16.07 -5.23
C ILE A 630 22.82 15.04 -4.19
N ASN A 631 23.70 14.09 -3.91
CA ASN A 631 23.50 13.09 -2.90
C ASN A 631 23.45 13.76 -1.50
N PRO A 632 22.35 13.59 -0.72
CA PRO A 632 22.17 14.25 0.56
C PRO A 632 23.15 13.78 1.64
N GLU A 633 23.67 12.56 1.53
CA GLU A 633 24.59 11.99 2.53
C GLU A 633 26.02 12.51 2.34
N THR A 634 26.44 12.65 1.09
CA THR A 634 27.82 13.00 0.76
C THR A 634 28.01 14.45 0.36
N GLY A 635 26.91 15.15 0.01
CA GLY A 635 26.94 16.49 -0.59
C GLY A 635 27.58 16.55 -1.98
N LYS A 636 27.89 15.38 -2.57
CA LYS A 636 28.53 15.26 -3.89
C LYS A 636 27.50 14.94 -4.96
N ARG A 637 27.86 15.18 -6.20
CA ARG A 637 27.08 14.81 -7.38
C ARG A 637 27.01 13.31 -7.56
N GLY A 638 25.95 12.85 -8.22
CA GLY A 638 25.69 11.46 -8.51
C GLY A 638 24.62 10.84 -7.62
N GLY A 639 23.84 9.94 -8.21
CA GLY A 639 22.82 9.17 -7.51
C GLY A 639 23.42 8.10 -6.60
N VAL A 640 22.67 7.72 -5.57
CA VAL A 640 23.08 6.70 -4.60
C VAL A 640 23.26 5.32 -5.27
N ILE A 641 22.50 5.04 -6.32
CA ILE A 641 22.41 3.69 -6.91
C ILE A 641 23.21 3.57 -8.22
N HIS A 642 23.11 4.53 -9.12
CA HIS A 642 23.59 4.42 -10.49
C HIS A 642 24.68 5.45 -10.88
N GLY A 643 25.35 6.04 -9.92
CA GLY A 643 26.37 7.06 -10.22
C GLY A 643 25.75 8.32 -10.83
N SER A 644 26.15 8.73 -12.04
CA SER A 644 25.56 9.88 -12.73
C SER A 644 24.07 9.71 -12.95
N SER A 645 23.27 10.63 -12.44
CA SER A 645 21.82 10.60 -12.53
C SER A 645 21.28 12.02 -12.67
N PRO A 646 20.92 12.45 -13.89
CA PRO A 646 20.40 13.80 -14.08
C PRO A 646 19.11 14.00 -13.29
N CYS A 647 19.01 15.13 -12.56
CA CYS A 647 17.83 15.45 -11.79
C CYS A 647 16.65 15.78 -12.72
N LEU A 648 15.53 15.08 -12.55
CA LEU A 648 14.33 15.30 -13.36
C LEU A 648 13.71 16.69 -13.16
N ASN A 649 14.10 17.39 -12.11
CA ASN A 649 13.67 18.75 -11.80
C ASN A 649 14.74 19.81 -12.08
N SER A 650 15.85 19.45 -12.71
CA SER A 650 16.76 20.40 -13.36
C SER A 650 16.12 20.96 -14.64
N GLN A 651 16.72 22.00 -15.23
CA GLN A 651 16.28 22.51 -16.53
C GLN A 651 16.30 21.40 -17.60
N TRP A 652 17.36 20.60 -17.64
CA TRP A 652 17.45 19.46 -18.57
C TRP A 652 16.28 18.48 -18.41
N GLY A 653 15.93 18.10 -17.17
CA GLY A 653 14.84 17.15 -16.93
C GLY A 653 13.49 17.70 -17.36
N ILE A 654 13.24 18.98 -17.17
CA ILE A 654 12.04 19.67 -17.66
C ILE A 654 11.99 19.61 -19.20
N ASP A 655 13.09 20.03 -19.84
CA ASP A 655 13.21 20.08 -21.31
C ASP A 655 13.13 18.68 -21.93
N TYR A 656 13.70 17.65 -21.28
CA TYR A 656 13.67 16.28 -21.75
C TYR A 656 12.24 15.78 -21.98
N PHE A 657 11.36 15.91 -21.00
CA PHE A 657 9.98 15.46 -21.14
C PHE A 657 9.20 16.26 -22.18
N GLU A 658 9.47 17.56 -22.32
CA GLU A 658 8.83 18.40 -23.35
C GLU A 658 9.36 18.06 -24.77
N LYS A 659 10.64 17.72 -24.89
CA LYS A 659 11.21 17.22 -26.15
C LYS A 659 10.57 15.90 -26.56
N LEU A 660 10.40 14.95 -25.63
CA LEU A 660 9.72 13.69 -25.92
C LEU A 660 8.26 13.92 -26.34
N ARG A 661 7.49 14.77 -25.62
CA ARG A 661 6.12 15.14 -26.03
C ARG A 661 6.08 15.69 -27.45
N THR A 662 7.01 16.58 -27.76
CA THR A 662 7.12 17.19 -29.09
C THR A 662 7.50 16.16 -30.16
N PHE A 663 8.46 15.28 -29.88
CA PHE A 663 8.87 14.21 -30.80
C PHE A 663 7.69 13.31 -31.14
N PHE A 664 7.02 12.74 -30.14
CA PHE A 664 5.85 11.87 -30.33
C PHE A 664 4.72 12.58 -31.11
N SER A 665 4.39 13.81 -30.73
CA SER A 665 3.32 14.58 -31.39
C SER A 665 3.64 14.91 -32.86
N LYS A 666 4.91 15.09 -33.21
CA LYS A 666 5.32 15.45 -34.59
C LYS A 666 5.62 14.25 -35.47
N THR A 667 6.12 13.15 -34.91
CA THR A 667 6.49 11.98 -35.69
C THR A 667 5.37 10.95 -35.80
N GLY A 668 4.48 10.91 -34.82
CA GLY A 668 3.40 9.90 -34.75
C GLY A 668 3.88 8.55 -34.23
N PHE A 669 4.99 8.47 -33.50
CA PHE A 669 5.43 7.21 -32.86
C PHE A 669 4.38 6.71 -31.87
N ASP A 670 4.26 5.39 -31.74
CA ASP A 670 3.19 4.69 -31.02
C ASP A 670 3.62 4.05 -29.71
N LEU A 671 4.92 3.89 -29.47
CA LEU A 671 5.46 3.27 -28.28
C LEU A 671 6.75 3.96 -27.82
N LEU A 672 6.88 4.12 -26.50
CA LEU A 672 8.11 4.50 -25.82
C LEU A 672 8.67 3.30 -25.05
N GLU A 673 9.85 2.84 -25.41
CA GLU A 673 10.71 2.02 -24.56
C GLU A 673 11.56 2.97 -23.71
N HIS A 674 11.19 3.13 -22.43
CA HIS A 674 11.76 4.15 -21.56
C HIS A 674 12.60 3.53 -20.46
N ASP A 675 13.89 3.47 -20.69
CA ASP A 675 14.85 2.93 -19.72
C ASP A 675 15.34 4.01 -18.76
N GLY A 676 15.85 3.59 -17.60
CA GLY A 676 16.30 4.51 -16.57
C GLY A 676 15.19 5.25 -15.85
N SER A 677 13.95 4.72 -15.85
CA SER A 677 12.80 5.32 -15.17
C SER A 677 12.80 5.12 -13.65
N TYR A 678 13.90 4.64 -13.11
CA TYR A 678 14.14 4.38 -11.71
C TYR A 678 14.58 5.56 -10.82
N PRO A 679 14.70 6.82 -11.25
CA PRO A 679 15.23 7.86 -10.38
C PRO A 679 14.22 8.33 -9.33
N GLY A 680 13.90 7.47 -8.37
CA GLY A 680 13.38 7.90 -7.08
C GLY A 680 14.48 8.54 -6.23
N GLN A 681 15.52 9.08 -6.85
CA GLN A 681 16.68 9.62 -6.16
C GLN A 681 16.35 10.92 -5.45
N LEU A 682 16.84 11.05 -4.23
CA LEU A 682 16.84 12.30 -3.48
C LEU A 682 17.84 13.27 -4.10
N CYS A 683 17.49 14.55 -4.16
CA CYS A 683 18.38 15.59 -4.63
C CYS A 683 18.42 16.75 -3.64
N ALA A 684 19.59 16.96 -3.03
CA ALA A 684 19.81 18.07 -2.07
C ALA A 684 20.16 19.40 -2.76
N SER A 685 20.14 19.48 -4.09
CA SER A 685 20.40 20.73 -4.81
C SER A 685 19.33 21.79 -4.47
N THR A 686 19.79 23.02 -4.28
CA THR A 686 18.92 24.21 -4.16
C THR A 686 18.97 25.09 -5.39
N SER A 687 19.73 24.69 -6.41
CA SER A 687 19.92 25.44 -7.67
C SER A 687 19.04 24.90 -8.83
N HIS A 688 18.45 23.72 -8.67
CA HIS A 688 17.55 23.16 -9.69
C HIS A 688 16.19 23.85 -9.64
N ILE A 689 15.73 24.38 -10.77
CA ILE A 689 14.54 25.24 -10.83
C ILE A 689 13.22 24.53 -10.52
N GLY A 690 13.17 23.22 -10.69
CA GLY A 690 11.96 22.41 -10.53
C GLY A 690 11.68 21.95 -9.09
N HIS A 691 12.64 22.09 -8.15
CA HIS A 691 12.46 21.79 -6.72
C HIS A 691 13.25 22.77 -5.85
N LYS A 692 12.87 22.88 -4.57
CA LYS A 692 13.48 23.82 -3.64
C LYS A 692 14.67 23.23 -2.85
N GLY A 693 14.72 21.92 -2.73
CA GLY A 693 15.73 21.21 -1.97
C GLY A 693 15.38 19.73 -1.80
N LEU A 694 15.91 19.13 -0.75
CA LEU A 694 15.78 17.70 -0.48
C LEU A 694 14.32 17.27 -0.30
N GLU A 695 13.55 18.00 0.53
CA GLU A 695 12.23 17.58 0.99
C GLU A 695 11.17 17.52 -0.12
N ASP A 696 11.28 18.31 -1.18
CA ASP A 696 10.32 18.27 -2.29
C ASP A 696 10.84 17.57 -3.55
N SER A 697 12.12 17.17 -3.58
CA SER A 697 12.79 16.65 -4.77
C SER A 697 12.17 15.35 -5.29
N GLN A 698 11.96 14.37 -4.42
CA GLN A 698 11.46 13.05 -4.79
C GLN A 698 10.00 13.09 -5.23
N TRP A 699 9.15 13.82 -4.49
CA TRP A 699 7.75 14.02 -4.86
C TRP A 699 7.60 14.65 -6.25
N LYS A 700 8.38 15.69 -6.54
CA LYS A 700 8.34 16.37 -7.85
C LYS A 700 8.89 15.50 -8.97
N SER A 701 9.91 14.68 -8.70
CA SER A 701 10.40 13.70 -9.67
C SER A 701 9.33 12.66 -10.01
N TRP A 702 8.67 12.09 -9.01
CA TRP A 702 7.55 11.17 -9.21
C TRP A 702 6.41 11.80 -10.01
N LYS A 703 5.99 13.02 -9.66
CA LYS A 703 4.94 13.74 -10.39
C LYS A 703 5.31 13.93 -11.86
N ARG A 704 6.54 14.37 -12.14
CA ARG A 704 6.99 14.63 -13.50
C ARG A 704 6.98 13.38 -14.36
N ILE A 705 7.52 12.28 -13.87
CA ILE A 705 7.60 11.03 -14.62
C ILE A 705 6.20 10.42 -14.82
N THR A 706 5.37 10.41 -13.77
CA THR A 706 4.03 9.80 -13.85
C THR A 706 3.04 10.65 -14.62
N ASP A 707 3.12 11.98 -14.57
CA ASP A 707 2.31 12.86 -15.41
C ASP A 707 2.67 12.70 -16.91
N PHE A 708 3.94 12.45 -17.21
CA PHE A 708 4.36 12.12 -18.58
C PHE A 708 3.81 10.75 -19.02
N TYR A 709 3.86 9.72 -18.17
CA TYR A 709 3.32 8.40 -18.49
C TYR A 709 1.79 8.40 -18.68
N LYS A 710 1.07 9.16 -17.86
CA LYS A 710 -0.37 9.38 -18.04
C LYS A 710 -0.65 10.06 -19.39
N TRP A 711 0.12 11.09 -19.72
CA TRP A 711 0.02 11.76 -21.03
C TRP A 711 0.29 10.79 -22.18
N CYS A 712 1.34 9.97 -22.13
CA CYS A 712 1.60 8.93 -23.14
C CYS A 712 0.39 8.02 -23.33
N ASN A 713 -0.13 7.49 -22.24
CA ASN A 713 -1.26 6.57 -22.23
C ASN A 713 -2.51 7.23 -22.83
N GLU A 714 -2.83 8.47 -22.46
CA GLU A 714 -3.97 9.24 -22.97
C GLU A 714 -3.85 9.57 -24.46
N ASN A 715 -2.64 9.65 -24.98
CA ASN A 715 -2.36 9.85 -26.40
C ASN A 715 -2.20 8.51 -27.18
N GLY A 716 -2.43 7.38 -26.53
CA GLY A 716 -2.35 6.06 -27.12
C GLY A 716 -0.93 5.59 -27.40
N ILE A 717 0.07 6.16 -26.71
CA ILE A 717 1.46 5.74 -26.74
C ILE A 717 1.65 4.65 -25.71
N SER A 718 1.99 3.44 -26.15
CA SER A 718 2.30 2.31 -25.26
C SER A 718 3.62 2.54 -24.52
N LEU A 719 3.72 2.06 -23.30
CA LEU A 719 4.90 2.25 -22.44
C LEU A 719 5.55 0.92 -22.10
N ASN A 720 6.71 0.67 -22.66
CA ASN A 720 7.58 -0.47 -22.35
C ASN A 720 8.67 0.00 -21.40
N ILE A 721 8.52 -0.29 -20.10
CA ILE A 721 9.36 0.27 -19.04
C ILE A 721 9.94 -0.88 -18.22
N PRO A 722 11.24 -0.88 -17.84
CA PRO A 722 11.80 -1.92 -16.98
C PRO A 722 11.18 -1.97 -15.60
N ASP A 723 10.78 -0.80 -15.05
CA ASP A 723 10.32 -0.63 -13.68
C ASP A 723 8.80 -0.70 -13.51
N TRP A 724 8.32 -0.72 -12.25
CA TRP A 724 6.94 -0.99 -11.85
C TRP A 724 6.08 0.27 -11.82
N TYR A 725 5.60 0.74 -12.98
CA TYR A 725 4.75 1.94 -13.11
C TYR A 725 3.33 1.63 -13.62
N TYR A 726 2.84 0.41 -13.47
CA TYR A 726 1.54 -0.01 -14.00
C TYR A 726 0.38 0.89 -13.58
N LEU A 727 0.32 1.27 -12.29
CA LEU A 727 -0.73 2.13 -11.77
C LEU A 727 -0.60 3.60 -12.22
N SER A 728 0.48 3.94 -12.90
CA SER A 728 0.75 5.28 -13.46
C SER A 728 0.78 5.32 -14.98
N GLY A 729 0.37 4.22 -15.66
CA GLY A 729 0.22 4.19 -17.13
C GLY A 729 1.21 3.31 -17.88
N SER A 730 2.20 2.69 -17.21
CA SER A 730 3.06 1.70 -17.86
C SER A 730 2.27 0.50 -18.33
N THR A 731 2.57 0.01 -19.52
CA THR A 731 1.92 -1.15 -20.10
C THR A 731 2.64 -2.43 -19.70
N LYS A 732 3.96 -2.42 -19.71
CA LYS A 732 4.79 -3.59 -19.49
C LYS A 732 6.02 -3.28 -18.64
N ASN A 733 6.54 -4.33 -17.98
CA ASN A 733 7.85 -4.30 -17.34
C ASN A 733 8.65 -5.58 -17.67
N GLY A 734 9.97 -5.54 -17.48
CA GLY A 734 10.85 -6.68 -17.76
C GLY A 734 10.61 -7.85 -16.78
N ILE A 735 10.59 -9.08 -17.32
CA ILE A 735 10.58 -10.31 -16.54
C ILE A 735 11.87 -11.09 -16.79
N GLY A 736 12.49 -11.62 -15.73
CA GLY A 736 13.74 -12.36 -15.85
C GLY A 736 14.88 -11.51 -16.40
N TYR A 737 14.85 -10.22 -16.12
CA TYR A 737 15.84 -9.24 -16.60
C TYR A 737 17.20 -9.50 -15.94
N ARG A 738 17.94 -10.43 -16.54
CA ARG A 738 19.31 -10.78 -16.15
C ARG A 738 20.16 -10.83 -17.41
N GLU A 739 21.00 -9.85 -17.61
CA GLU A 739 21.87 -9.73 -18.79
C GLU A 739 22.74 -10.95 -19.00
N VAL A 740 23.24 -11.56 -17.93
CA VAL A 740 24.02 -12.79 -18.00
C VAL A 740 23.28 -13.98 -18.64
N ASN A 741 21.95 -14.01 -18.56
CA ASN A 741 21.17 -15.07 -19.19
C ASN A 741 21.18 -14.99 -20.72
N TRP A 742 21.36 -13.81 -21.30
CA TRP A 742 21.39 -13.59 -22.74
C TRP A 742 22.69 -14.08 -23.39
N SER A 743 23.75 -14.27 -22.59
CA SER A 743 25.03 -14.85 -23.05
C SER A 743 25.13 -16.37 -22.87
N LEU A 744 24.10 -17.01 -22.33
CA LEU A 744 24.06 -18.46 -22.20
C LEU A 744 23.67 -19.13 -23.52
N PRO A 745 24.06 -20.41 -23.72
CA PRO A 745 23.56 -21.20 -24.84
C PRO A 745 22.02 -21.18 -24.93
N ARG A 746 21.49 -21.12 -26.16
CA ARG A 746 20.06 -20.89 -26.44
C ARG A 746 19.13 -21.92 -25.76
N GLU A 747 19.57 -23.19 -25.61
CA GLU A 747 18.79 -24.21 -24.90
C GLU A 747 18.67 -23.92 -23.39
N ARG A 748 19.71 -23.37 -22.79
CA ARG A 748 19.70 -22.95 -21.38
C ARG A 748 18.82 -21.72 -21.18
N GLN A 749 18.80 -20.80 -22.14
CA GLN A 749 17.92 -19.65 -22.11
C GLN A 749 16.44 -20.08 -22.06
N LEU A 750 16.05 -21.15 -22.76
CA LEU A 750 14.70 -21.68 -22.72
C LEU A 750 14.27 -22.12 -21.31
N VAL A 751 15.07 -22.96 -20.64
CA VAL A 751 14.75 -23.45 -19.30
C VAL A 751 14.69 -22.31 -18.29
N LEU A 752 15.71 -21.43 -18.29
CA LEU A 752 15.77 -20.27 -17.38
C LEU A 752 14.65 -19.26 -17.67
N GLY A 753 14.31 -19.05 -18.94
CA GLY A 753 13.18 -18.22 -19.34
C GLY A 753 11.88 -18.73 -18.75
N ARG A 754 11.59 -20.03 -18.86
CA ARG A 754 10.38 -20.62 -18.25
C ARG A 754 10.36 -20.52 -16.73
N GLN A 755 11.52 -20.65 -16.06
CA GLN A 755 11.61 -20.41 -14.61
C GLN A 755 11.24 -18.97 -14.26
N ASN A 756 11.81 -17.99 -14.95
CA ASN A 756 11.54 -16.57 -14.71
C ASN A 756 10.07 -16.22 -14.96
N MET A 757 9.49 -16.75 -16.03
CA MET A 757 8.08 -16.56 -16.38
C MET A 757 7.15 -17.18 -15.34
N TYR A 758 7.43 -18.42 -14.93
CA TYR A 758 6.71 -19.13 -13.89
C TYR A 758 6.72 -18.35 -12.57
N ASP A 759 7.89 -17.91 -12.12
CA ASP A 759 8.04 -17.19 -10.85
C ASP A 759 7.38 -15.79 -10.93
N GLY A 760 7.54 -15.08 -12.04
CA GLY A 760 7.08 -13.69 -12.19
C GLY A 760 5.57 -13.56 -12.43
N THR A 761 4.92 -14.57 -12.99
CA THR A 761 3.47 -14.54 -13.25
C THR A 761 2.60 -14.78 -12.01
N TYR A 762 3.20 -15.05 -10.84
CA TYR A 762 2.51 -14.92 -9.56
C TYR A 762 2.20 -13.47 -9.19
N ASP A 763 3.03 -12.52 -9.63
CA ASP A 763 2.90 -11.12 -9.23
C ASP A 763 2.15 -10.27 -10.27
N ARG A 764 1.97 -10.78 -11.50
CA ARG A 764 1.44 -10.01 -12.64
C ARG A 764 0.82 -10.89 -13.72
N LEU A 765 -0.09 -10.31 -14.52
CA LEU A 765 -0.59 -10.93 -15.73
C LEU A 765 0.55 -11.20 -16.73
N PRO A 766 0.46 -12.24 -17.56
CA PRO A 766 1.42 -12.46 -18.63
C PRO A 766 1.64 -11.24 -19.51
N SER A 767 0.56 -10.60 -19.96
CA SER A 767 0.59 -9.40 -20.81
C SER A 767 1.32 -8.20 -20.19
N MET A 768 1.48 -8.17 -18.87
CA MET A 768 2.23 -7.11 -18.15
C MET A 768 3.75 -7.24 -18.31
N SER A 769 4.24 -8.27 -18.97
CA SER A 769 5.67 -8.57 -19.00
C SER A 769 6.20 -8.68 -20.41
N TRP A 770 7.46 -8.26 -20.56
CA TRP A 770 8.28 -8.56 -21.72
C TRP A 770 9.53 -9.36 -21.31
N THR A 771 10.03 -10.17 -22.22
CA THR A 771 11.28 -10.91 -22.07
C THR A 771 12.19 -10.69 -23.25
N PHE A 772 13.50 -10.84 -23.04
CA PHE A 772 14.49 -10.56 -24.06
C PHE A 772 14.88 -11.84 -24.82
N VAL A 773 14.92 -11.77 -26.16
CA VAL A 773 15.37 -12.86 -27.01
C VAL A 773 16.45 -12.33 -27.98
N PRO A 774 17.76 -12.62 -27.74
CA PRO A 774 18.82 -12.16 -28.60
C PRO A 774 18.86 -12.97 -29.92
N LEU A 775 18.41 -12.37 -31.01
CA LEU A 775 18.62 -12.95 -32.34
C LEU A 775 20.07 -12.85 -32.77
N THR A 776 20.71 -11.70 -32.48
CA THR A 776 22.14 -11.47 -32.66
C THR A 776 22.87 -11.33 -31.35
N GLU A 777 24.19 -11.33 -31.34
CA GLU A 777 24.97 -11.23 -30.12
C GLU A 777 24.67 -9.97 -29.33
N TYR A 778 24.49 -10.18 -28.03
CA TYR A 778 24.25 -9.14 -27.03
C TYR A 778 24.83 -9.60 -25.69
N HIS A 779 25.63 -8.81 -25.01
CA HIS A 779 26.35 -9.18 -23.78
C HIS A 779 27.25 -10.44 -23.87
N GLY A 780 27.80 -10.73 -25.01
CA GLY A 780 28.70 -11.88 -25.20
C GLY A 780 27.95 -13.21 -25.45
N GLY A 781 28.62 -14.32 -25.21
CA GLY A 781 28.08 -15.68 -25.44
C GLY A 781 28.27 -16.20 -26.89
N GLY A 782 28.53 -15.34 -27.83
CA GLY A 782 28.84 -15.68 -29.24
C GLY A 782 27.75 -16.49 -29.93
N ALA A 783 28.10 -17.29 -30.92
CA ALA A 783 27.18 -18.07 -31.75
C ALA A 783 26.30 -19.08 -30.97
N ALA A 784 26.72 -19.52 -29.80
CA ALA A 784 25.93 -20.43 -28.96
C ALA A 784 24.72 -19.73 -28.31
N ALA A 785 24.80 -18.43 -28.04
CA ALA A 785 23.77 -17.64 -27.38
C ALA A 785 22.79 -16.98 -28.36
N THR A 786 23.16 -16.84 -29.64
CA THR A 786 22.35 -16.14 -30.65
C THR A 786 21.51 -17.14 -31.46
N ILE A 787 20.41 -16.64 -32.04
CA ILE A 787 19.56 -17.47 -32.91
C ILE A 787 19.95 -17.31 -34.41
N GLU A 788 20.51 -16.17 -34.77
CA GLU A 788 21.03 -16.00 -36.13
C GLU A 788 22.22 -16.98 -36.43
N PRO A 789 22.33 -17.56 -37.66
CA PRO A 789 21.36 -17.49 -38.75
C PRO A 789 20.07 -18.26 -38.46
N LEU A 790 18.90 -17.64 -38.71
CA LEU A 790 17.59 -18.17 -38.26
C LEU A 790 17.26 -19.52 -38.88
N ASP A 791 17.56 -19.74 -40.17
CA ASP A 791 17.32 -21.04 -40.83
C ASP A 791 18.17 -22.14 -40.22
N THR A 792 19.41 -21.86 -39.85
CA THR A 792 20.34 -22.83 -39.23
C THR A 792 19.83 -23.25 -37.83
N HIS A 793 19.22 -22.32 -37.09
CA HIS A 793 18.75 -22.56 -35.73
C HIS A 793 17.21 -22.55 -35.62
N LEU A 794 16.51 -22.91 -36.69
CA LEU A 794 15.06 -22.82 -36.81
C LEU A 794 14.31 -23.52 -35.68
N GLY A 795 14.80 -24.70 -35.25
CA GLY A 795 14.19 -25.44 -34.12
C GLY A 795 14.22 -24.64 -32.82
N ALA A 796 15.36 -24.02 -32.47
CA ALA A 796 15.51 -23.17 -31.30
C ALA A 796 14.65 -21.90 -31.44
N TYR A 797 14.60 -21.29 -32.62
CA TYR A 797 13.78 -20.12 -32.87
C TYR A 797 12.28 -20.41 -32.66
N LYS A 798 11.78 -21.53 -33.28
CA LYS A 798 10.38 -21.96 -33.06
C LYS A 798 10.10 -22.26 -31.60
N ALA A 799 11.02 -22.93 -30.88
CA ALA A 799 10.86 -23.23 -29.46
C ALA A 799 10.77 -21.96 -28.60
N HIS A 800 11.60 -20.95 -28.86
CA HIS A 800 11.52 -19.64 -28.18
C HIS A 800 10.17 -18.93 -28.45
N MET A 801 9.69 -18.92 -29.69
CA MET A 801 8.40 -18.30 -30.02
C MET A 801 7.23 -19.00 -29.31
N ILE A 802 7.15 -20.33 -29.40
CA ILE A 802 6.07 -21.12 -28.77
C ILE A 802 6.09 -20.91 -27.25
N GLN A 803 7.30 -20.93 -26.63
CA GLN A 803 7.44 -20.68 -25.21
C GLN A 803 6.90 -19.30 -24.81
N ASN A 804 7.38 -18.24 -25.45
CA ASN A 804 7.07 -16.87 -25.04
C ASN A 804 5.60 -16.52 -25.31
N TYR A 805 5.11 -16.85 -26.51
CA TYR A 805 3.69 -16.59 -26.85
C TYR A 805 2.74 -17.53 -26.11
N GLY A 806 3.16 -18.79 -25.91
CA GLY A 806 2.40 -19.76 -25.14
C GLY A 806 2.32 -19.42 -23.66
N MET A 807 3.28 -18.68 -23.13
CA MET A 807 3.26 -18.11 -21.76
C MET A 807 2.54 -16.73 -21.72
N GLY A 808 2.04 -16.23 -22.85
CA GLY A 808 1.34 -14.95 -22.96
C GLY A 808 2.24 -13.71 -22.78
N LEU A 809 3.56 -13.89 -22.81
CA LEU A 809 4.50 -12.79 -22.67
C LEU A 809 4.84 -12.17 -24.01
N GLN A 810 5.13 -10.88 -23.96
CA GLN A 810 5.72 -10.19 -25.08
C GLN A 810 7.22 -10.52 -25.19
N ALA A 811 7.63 -11.00 -26.35
CA ALA A 811 9.03 -11.31 -26.60
C ALA A 811 9.70 -10.19 -27.40
N CYS A 812 10.79 -9.66 -26.84
CA CYS A 812 11.67 -8.68 -27.50
C CYS A 812 12.67 -9.41 -28.38
N TYR A 813 12.28 -9.80 -29.61
CA TYR A 813 13.19 -10.40 -30.58
C TYR A 813 14.12 -9.32 -31.10
N ARG A 814 15.33 -9.28 -30.54
CA ARG A 814 16.30 -8.23 -30.81
C ARG A 814 17.29 -8.65 -31.91
N GLY A 815 17.14 -8.07 -33.08
CA GLY A 815 17.98 -8.40 -34.23
C GLY A 815 17.57 -7.64 -35.49
N PRO A 816 18.16 -7.98 -36.65
CA PRO A 816 17.95 -7.25 -37.90
C PRO A 816 16.65 -7.62 -38.61
N ARG A 817 16.01 -8.76 -38.27
CA ARG A 817 14.92 -9.36 -39.08
C ARG A 817 14.16 -10.44 -38.33
N LEU A 818 12.96 -10.77 -38.81
CA LEU A 818 12.13 -11.88 -38.31
C LEU A 818 12.35 -13.19 -39.04
N TYR A 819 12.80 -13.15 -40.30
CA TYR A 819 13.11 -14.33 -41.09
C TYR A 819 14.25 -14.03 -42.09
N ASP A 820 14.99 -15.07 -42.49
CA ASP A 820 16.09 -15.01 -43.44
C ASP A 820 15.87 -15.90 -44.67
N THR A 821 14.91 -16.85 -44.64
CA THR A 821 14.51 -17.72 -45.73
C THR A 821 12.99 -17.90 -45.79
N GLU A 822 12.42 -18.44 -46.88
CA GLU A 822 11.01 -18.75 -46.98
C GLU A 822 10.57 -19.81 -45.96
N LYS A 823 11.49 -20.68 -45.55
CA LYS A 823 11.21 -21.69 -44.51
C LYS A 823 11.08 -21.06 -43.15
N THR A 824 11.95 -20.14 -42.78
CA THR A 824 11.83 -19.38 -41.52
C THR A 824 10.62 -18.49 -41.54
N LYS A 825 10.29 -17.83 -42.66
CA LYS A 825 9.08 -17.03 -42.83
C LYS A 825 7.83 -17.86 -42.56
N ALA A 826 7.71 -19.06 -43.19
CA ALA A 826 6.58 -19.95 -42.99
C ALA A 826 6.43 -20.36 -41.51
N THR A 827 7.54 -20.62 -40.82
CA THR A 827 7.52 -20.98 -39.40
C THR A 827 7.04 -19.80 -38.52
N VAL A 828 7.49 -18.57 -38.78
CA VAL A 828 7.03 -17.39 -38.05
C VAL A 828 5.52 -17.21 -38.24
N ILE A 829 5.04 -17.28 -39.50
CA ILE A 829 3.60 -17.19 -39.82
C ILE A 829 2.79 -18.27 -39.09
N GLU A 830 3.24 -19.53 -39.09
CA GLU A 830 2.59 -20.65 -38.39
C GLU A 830 2.40 -20.33 -36.89
N VAL A 831 3.48 -19.91 -36.20
CA VAL A 831 3.45 -19.68 -34.76
C VAL A 831 2.62 -18.42 -34.42
N VAL A 832 2.74 -17.37 -35.23
CA VAL A 832 1.93 -16.16 -35.03
C VAL A 832 0.44 -16.43 -35.24
N ALA A 833 0.08 -17.25 -36.27
CA ALA A 833 -1.29 -17.64 -36.49
C ALA A 833 -1.86 -18.48 -35.34
N TRP A 834 -1.07 -19.42 -34.81
CA TRP A 834 -1.42 -20.19 -33.62
C TRP A 834 -1.65 -19.28 -32.40
N TYR A 835 -0.74 -18.34 -32.12
CA TYR A 835 -0.90 -17.41 -31.04
C TYR A 835 -2.16 -16.56 -31.19
N LYS A 836 -2.40 -15.99 -32.37
CA LYS A 836 -3.58 -15.15 -32.64
C LYS A 836 -4.88 -15.91 -32.53
N LYS A 837 -4.90 -17.20 -32.87
CA LYS A 837 -6.05 -18.09 -32.67
C LYS A 837 -6.43 -18.21 -31.18
N TYR A 838 -5.44 -18.34 -30.30
CA TYR A 838 -5.64 -18.55 -28.87
C TYR A 838 -5.28 -17.31 -28.04
N ARG A 839 -5.18 -16.14 -28.66
CA ARG A 839 -4.68 -14.92 -28.03
C ARG A 839 -5.44 -14.56 -26.77
N ASP A 840 -6.78 -14.72 -26.75
CA ASP A 840 -7.62 -14.35 -25.62
C ASP A 840 -7.32 -15.22 -24.39
N ILE A 841 -7.21 -16.53 -24.58
CA ILE A 841 -6.89 -17.42 -23.46
C ILE A 841 -5.40 -17.34 -23.07
N LEU A 842 -4.47 -17.21 -24.00
CA LEU A 842 -3.05 -17.10 -23.75
C LEU A 842 -2.64 -15.81 -23.01
N ASN A 843 -3.50 -14.80 -22.98
CA ASN A 843 -3.30 -13.57 -22.21
C ASN A 843 -4.10 -13.53 -20.91
N SER A 844 -4.73 -14.63 -20.55
CA SER A 844 -5.50 -14.79 -19.32
C SER A 844 -4.58 -15.21 -18.15
N PRO A 845 -5.03 -15.08 -16.88
CA PRO A 845 -4.26 -15.49 -15.71
C PRO A 845 -3.76 -16.93 -15.76
N ILE A 846 -2.65 -17.21 -15.07
CA ILE A 846 -1.96 -18.50 -15.08
C ILE A 846 -2.23 -19.27 -13.79
N ILE A 847 -2.53 -20.56 -13.93
CA ILE A 847 -2.40 -21.59 -12.91
C ILE A 847 -1.03 -22.26 -13.09
N HIS A 848 -0.23 -22.22 -12.05
CA HIS A 848 1.14 -22.74 -12.05
C HIS A 848 1.16 -24.23 -11.79
N LEU A 849 1.47 -25.03 -12.81
CA LEU A 849 1.46 -26.50 -12.72
C LEU A 849 2.80 -27.05 -12.23
N LYS A 850 3.84 -26.92 -13.04
CA LYS A 850 5.18 -27.41 -12.73
C LYS A 850 6.26 -26.45 -13.17
N ARG A 851 7.09 -25.99 -12.23
CA ARG A 851 8.24 -25.13 -12.53
C ARG A 851 9.32 -25.90 -13.29
N ALA A 852 9.89 -25.31 -14.33
CA ALA A 852 10.94 -25.94 -15.14
C ALA A 852 12.16 -26.33 -14.27
N ASN A 853 12.61 -27.58 -14.39
CA ASN A 853 13.77 -28.11 -13.69
C ASN A 853 14.80 -28.77 -14.64
N GLY A 854 14.53 -28.83 -15.95
CA GLY A 854 15.38 -29.41 -16.97
C GLY A 854 15.41 -30.95 -17.01
N ARG A 855 14.56 -31.65 -16.25
CA ARG A 855 14.55 -33.11 -16.13
C ARG A 855 13.22 -33.77 -16.47
N GLU A 856 12.14 -33.05 -16.23
CA GLU A 856 10.76 -33.53 -16.34
C GLU A 856 9.93 -32.58 -17.22
N ILE A 857 8.74 -33.00 -17.58
CA ILE A 857 7.76 -32.11 -18.22
C ILE A 857 7.43 -30.99 -17.25
N ASP A 858 7.58 -29.75 -17.70
CA ASP A 858 7.15 -28.56 -17.02
C ASP A 858 5.98 -27.89 -17.74
N GLY A 859 5.22 -27.04 -17.05
CA GLY A 859 4.06 -26.41 -17.70
C GLY A 859 3.25 -25.48 -16.81
N ILE A 860 2.36 -24.78 -17.50
CA ILE A 860 1.37 -23.85 -16.91
C ILE A 860 0.01 -24.09 -17.57
N MET A 861 -1.03 -23.49 -17.00
CA MET A 861 -2.35 -23.45 -17.61
C MET A 861 -2.93 -22.04 -17.51
N HIS A 862 -3.26 -21.43 -18.64
CA HIS A 862 -4.08 -20.21 -18.68
C HIS A 862 -5.53 -20.55 -18.38
N ILE A 863 -6.24 -19.68 -17.66
CA ILE A 863 -7.65 -19.86 -17.31
C ILE A 863 -8.46 -18.60 -17.51
N ASN A 864 -9.69 -18.78 -18.03
CA ASN A 864 -10.68 -17.70 -18.09
C ASN A 864 -12.09 -18.29 -18.21
N PRO A 865 -12.86 -18.34 -17.11
CA PRO A 865 -14.19 -18.95 -17.13
C PRO A 865 -15.19 -18.24 -18.05
N ALA A 866 -14.92 -17.00 -18.48
CA ALA A 866 -15.80 -16.21 -19.33
C ALA A 866 -15.62 -16.48 -20.82
N LEU A 867 -14.53 -17.17 -21.22
CA LEU A 867 -14.29 -17.52 -22.65
C LEU A 867 -14.91 -18.85 -23.03
N GLN A 868 -14.97 -19.11 -24.34
CA GLN A 868 -15.34 -20.42 -24.88
C GLN A 868 -14.24 -21.46 -24.61
N GLU A 869 -12.98 -21.08 -24.90
CA GLU A 869 -11.77 -21.78 -24.45
C GLU A 869 -11.48 -21.36 -23.04
N LYS A 870 -12.04 -22.07 -22.02
CA LYS A 870 -11.96 -21.72 -20.61
C LYS A 870 -10.60 -21.99 -20.00
N GLY A 871 -9.75 -22.74 -20.69
CA GLY A 871 -8.37 -22.98 -20.29
C GLY A 871 -7.51 -23.43 -21.46
N LEU A 872 -6.21 -23.20 -21.33
CA LEU A 872 -5.17 -23.74 -22.20
C LEU A 872 -3.97 -24.12 -21.38
N ALA A 873 -3.73 -25.44 -21.25
CA ALA A 873 -2.55 -25.98 -20.58
C ALA A 873 -1.43 -26.20 -21.58
N LEU A 874 -0.24 -25.69 -21.30
CA LEU A 874 0.95 -25.79 -22.15
C LEU A 874 2.04 -26.51 -21.39
N PHE A 875 2.64 -27.54 -22.03
CA PHE A 875 3.67 -28.40 -21.47
C PHE A 875 4.90 -28.44 -22.35
N PHE A 876 6.08 -28.54 -21.70
CA PHE A 876 7.39 -28.57 -22.35
C PHE A 876 8.20 -29.76 -21.89
N ASN A 877 8.88 -30.43 -22.83
CA ASN A 877 9.91 -31.42 -22.54
C ASN A 877 11.31 -30.80 -22.75
N PRO A 878 12.06 -30.52 -21.68
CA PRO A 878 13.39 -29.90 -21.77
C PRO A 878 14.50 -30.92 -22.08
N THR A 879 14.18 -32.19 -22.28
CA THR A 879 15.14 -33.28 -22.40
C THR A 879 15.31 -33.75 -23.84
N ASN A 880 16.39 -34.50 -24.09
CA ASN A 880 16.67 -35.13 -25.38
C ASN A 880 16.02 -36.51 -25.58
N LYS A 881 15.04 -36.87 -24.76
CA LYS A 881 14.26 -38.13 -24.80
C LYS A 881 12.77 -37.79 -24.85
N THR A 882 11.97 -38.68 -25.48
CA THR A 882 10.51 -38.62 -25.32
C THR A 882 10.18 -38.83 -23.84
N LEU A 883 9.38 -37.95 -23.27
CA LEU A 883 8.84 -38.10 -21.92
C LEU A 883 7.35 -38.42 -22.00
N THR A 884 6.92 -39.35 -21.15
CA THR A 884 5.49 -39.64 -20.90
C THR A 884 5.27 -39.49 -19.41
N GLN A 885 4.33 -38.64 -19.02
CA GLN A 885 3.97 -38.38 -17.62
C GLN A 885 2.45 -38.25 -17.47
N THR A 886 1.92 -38.80 -16.40
CA THR A 886 0.57 -38.53 -15.95
C THR A 886 0.55 -37.19 -15.18
N ILE A 887 -0.30 -36.26 -15.60
CA ILE A 887 -0.45 -34.93 -15.01
C ILE A 887 -1.88 -34.74 -14.54
N ASN A 888 -2.05 -34.38 -13.26
CA ASN A 888 -3.32 -33.98 -12.69
C ASN A 888 -3.56 -32.49 -12.99
N LEU A 889 -4.52 -32.20 -13.86
CA LEU A 889 -4.86 -30.84 -14.31
C LEU A 889 -5.95 -30.25 -13.41
N PRO A 890 -5.67 -29.18 -12.64
CA PRO A 890 -6.63 -28.57 -11.72
C PRO A 890 -7.57 -27.62 -12.46
N LEU A 891 -8.85 -27.96 -12.56
CA LEU A 891 -9.82 -27.24 -13.39
C LEU A 891 -10.81 -26.36 -12.64
N TYR A 892 -10.66 -26.19 -11.31
CA TYR A 892 -11.59 -25.38 -10.51
C TYR A 892 -11.79 -23.98 -11.09
N TYR A 893 -10.71 -23.28 -11.41
CA TYR A 893 -10.76 -21.91 -11.91
C TYR A 893 -11.21 -21.76 -13.37
N THR A 894 -11.47 -22.85 -14.08
CA THR A 894 -12.13 -22.82 -15.39
C THR A 894 -13.64 -22.68 -15.28
N GLY A 895 -14.21 -22.87 -14.09
CA GLY A 895 -15.64 -22.79 -13.81
C GLY A 895 -16.43 -24.06 -14.16
N HIS A 896 -15.77 -25.15 -14.55
CA HIS A 896 -16.43 -26.43 -14.74
C HIS A 896 -16.77 -27.09 -13.41
N SER A 897 -17.90 -27.82 -13.37
CA SER A 897 -18.39 -28.42 -12.11
C SER A 897 -18.64 -29.94 -12.19
N LYS A 898 -18.91 -30.47 -13.35
CA LYS A 898 -19.27 -31.89 -13.53
C LYS A 898 -18.57 -32.57 -14.70
N LYS A 899 -18.47 -31.88 -15.81
CA LYS A 899 -17.89 -32.38 -17.05
C LYS A 899 -17.06 -31.30 -17.72
N VAL A 900 -16.06 -31.72 -18.47
CA VAL A 900 -15.17 -30.87 -19.24
C VAL A 900 -14.79 -31.57 -20.55
N GLN A 901 -14.67 -30.80 -21.62
CA GLN A 901 -14.10 -31.30 -22.88
C GLN A 901 -12.69 -30.78 -23.05
N ILE A 902 -11.76 -31.67 -23.38
CA ILE A 902 -10.33 -31.34 -23.56
C ILE A 902 -9.88 -31.84 -24.94
N SER A 903 -9.14 -31.00 -25.66
CA SER A 903 -8.56 -31.30 -26.95
C SER A 903 -7.05 -31.09 -26.95
N GLU A 904 -6.26 -32.07 -27.33
CA GLU A 904 -4.82 -31.92 -27.53
C GLU A 904 -4.54 -31.38 -28.94
N LYS A 905 -3.82 -30.26 -29.07
CA LYS A 905 -3.37 -29.70 -30.37
C LYS A 905 -4.48 -29.65 -31.43
N ASP A 906 -5.66 -29.20 -31.06
CA ASP A 906 -6.83 -29.15 -31.95
C ASP A 906 -7.34 -30.52 -32.50
N LYS A 907 -6.97 -31.64 -31.87
CA LYS A 907 -7.52 -32.96 -32.17
C LYS A 907 -8.98 -33.07 -31.69
N GLU A 908 -9.56 -34.25 -31.84
CA GLU A 908 -10.90 -34.54 -31.33
C GLU A 908 -11.02 -34.25 -29.82
N LYS A 909 -12.16 -33.68 -29.41
CA LYS A 909 -12.45 -33.38 -28.01
C LYS A 909 -12.81 -34.63 -27.24
N VAL A 910 -12.16 -34.85 -26.12
CA VAL A 910 -12.45 -35.95 -25.18
C VAL A 910 -13.19 -35.39 -23.98
N GLU A 911 -14.30 -36.01 -23.59
CA GLU A 911 -15.06 -35.63 -22.41
C GLU A 911 -14.54 -36.37 -21.17
N TYR A 912 -14.38 -35.60 -20.07
CA TYR A 912 -13.96 -36.10 -18.77
C TYR A 912 -15.01 -35.73 -17.71
N GLU A 913 -15.31 -36.66 -16.80
CA GLU A 913 -16.11 -36.40 -15.60
C GLU A 913 -15.21 -35.73 -14.53
N LEU A 914 -15.75 -34.73 -13.83
CA LEU A 914 -15.06 -34.04 -12.73
C LEU A 914 -15.57 -34.56 -11.39
N ALA A 915 -14.64 -35.02 -10.54
CA ALA A 915 -14.87 -35.27 -9.13
C ALA A 915 -14.84 -33.97 -8.31
N ARG A 916 -15.00 -34.04 -7.00
CA ARG A 916 -15.03 -32.87 -6.10
C ARG A 916 -13.70 -32.15 -5.95
N ASP A 917 -12.60 -32.79 -6.32
CA ASP A 917 -11.27 -32.20 -6.34
C ASP A 917 -10.99 -31.37 -7.61
N TYR A 918 -11.91 -31.45 -8.60
CA TYR A 918 -11.79 -30.76 -9.90
C TYR A 918 -10.52 -31.13 -10.69
N LEU A 919 -9.97 -32.32 -10.47
CA LEU A 919 -8.80 -32.82 -11.20
C LEU A 919 -9.20 -33.69 -12.40
N VAL A 920 -8.43 -33.52 -13.48
CA VAL A 920 -8.44 -34.46 -14.62
C VAL A 920 -7.05 -35.04 -14.80
N GLU A 921 -6.95 -36.34 -14.82
CA GLU A 921 -5.72 -37.08 -15.12
C GLU A 921 -5.49 -37.15 -16.63
N LEU A 922 -4.38 -36.57 -17.09
CA LEU A 922 -3.95 -36.59 -18.48
C LEU A 922 -2.64 -37.32 -18.62
N GLU A 923 -2.59 -38.30 -19.55
CA GLU A 923 -1.33 -38.88 -20.03
C GLU A 923 -0.75 -37.92 -21.09
N VAL A 924 0.40 -37.28 -20.74
CA VAL A 924 1.06 -36.34 -21.61
C VAL A 924 2.38 -36.92 -22.13
N GLN A 925 2.44 -37.08 -23.46
CA GLN A 925 3.64 -37.55 -24.14
C GLN A 925 4.21 -36.47 -25.04
N ILE A 926 5.50 -36.10 -24.83
CA ILE A 926 6.15 -35.03 -25.58
C ILE A 926 7.50 -35.54 -26.15
N PRO A 927 7.75 -35.37 -27.45
CA PRO A 927 9.05 -35.65 -28.07
C PRO A 927 10.19 -34.86 -27.46
N PRO A 928 11.46 -35.20 -27.75
CA PRO A 928 12.63 -34.47 -27.25
C PRO A 928 12.60 -32.98 -27.61
N ASN A 929 12.83 -32.09 -26.62
CA ASN A 929 12.92 -30.64 -26.80
C ASN A 929 11.71 -30.02 -27.52
N ASP A 930 10.53 -30.61 -27.34
CA ASP A 930 9.27 -30.17 -27.95
C ASP A 930 8.24 -29.75 -26.87
N SER A 931 7.05 -29.36 -27.32
CA SER A 931 5.93 -28.90 -26.50
C SER A 931 4.59 -29.47 -27.01
N THR A 932 3.64 -29.52 -26.11
CA THR A 932 2.23 -29.80 -26.44
C THR A 932 1.31 -28.91 -25.65
N TRP A 933 0.06 -28.73 -26.12
CA TRP A 933 -0.97 -27.98 -25.41
C TRP A 933 -2.30 -28.67 -25.44
N PHE A 934 -3.10 -28.40 -24.41
CA PHE A 934 -4.46 -28.91 -24.26
C PHE A 934 -5.41 -27.74 -24.09
N VAL A 935 -6.43 -27.68 -24.90
CA VAL A 935 -7.49 -26.67 -24.84
C VAL A 935 -8.68 -27.23 -24.07
N ILE A 936 -9.16 -26.48 -23.08
CA ILE A 936 -10.23 -26.83 -22.15
C ILE A 936 -11.47 -26.00 -22.52
N TYR A 937 -12.60 -26.70 -22.83
CA TYR A 937 -13.85 -26.10 -23.28
C TYR A 937 -14.97 -26.30 -22.31
#